data_738e79930260a816db56a9e42ba6155c
#
_entry.id   738e79930260a816db56a9e42ba6155c
#
_cell.length_a   1.000
_cell.length_b   1.000
_cell.length_c   1.000
_cell.angle_alpha   90.00
_cell.angle_beta   90.00
_cell.angle_gamma   90.00
#
_symmetry.space_group_name_H-M   'P 1'
#
loop_
_entity.id
_entity.type
_entity.pdbx_description
1 polymer ?
#
loop_
_entity_poly.entity_id
_entity_poly.type
_entity_poly.pdbx_seq_one_letter_code
_entity_poly.pdbx_strand_id
1 'polypeptide(L)'
;MHTATMKKFLKILLVLTMVFAVVLTCGGLIAFQSITKNAVFDNTLMPKNEITTVFSDINGNNVEGFKNSFAQYFELPDNLKNAVVAVEDKRFYKHKGVDTIRIFGAIRNNLKGGSLEGASTITQQLVKNTHLTQEKSIKRKLNEIKIAKQLEKEYSKDDILTSYLNVSYFGGGLYGVKSAAKGIFNKNLSSLTLSECAVLAGILKNPSKYSPVASVENATKRRNVVLSLMKNQNLITDAEYNSAKNEKISVDLNAIYSNTQSYVESAAFEAAGILNVSVGGVLSGGYKIETFLNPSYQACLTEVLGNPNFYVLNKNGVRADGLSIIVDNKNMGVSAYFSTKKRNIYDFYRPFGSTAKPVVIYAPAIRENVVSPATPVLDMKTDFNGYMPKNYNEHYLGWTDVRAAIMTSSNVVAVKTYNALGFKNVQSFANSVGINISDFDENATVALGNFSKNNMLSLVGAYATFANSGIYNKPSFINRIYDKSGKIVYEKSLEQNAVLSPADAYIMTDVLVDTAKYGTAKGLNNLDFQVAAKTGTVGGADGNSDAYNVAYTSSHTYLLWHGNASGAKNNDMSLDETGGSYVTRSMREVLKYVESGKSAAFTIPSDVYRVNIDAYAQKNKQKVLLATKNTPKTYLKSEVFKRDNLPENYSTCFDGFSVEEIECSVSDGIVNVKIAAEPYLYYDVFRFDGERETLVKQYENGNDKLSFYDVVYNKKLVKYYIKPYFYNQYGIKIVGNVHETDWFLLNNDINIDDFSNY
;
A
#
# COMPACT_ATOMS: atom_id res chain seq x y z
N MET A 1 -70.98 38.32 16.12
CA MET A 1 -70.07 38.81 15.10
C MET A 1 -68.71 38.03 15.03
N HIS A 2 -68.12 37.53 16.14
CA HIS A 2 -66.82 36.84 16.15
C HIS A 2 -66.74 35.48 15.40
N THR A 3 -67.82 34.69 15.39
CA THR A 3 -67.83 33.35 14.74
C THR A 3 -67.82 33.37 13.20
N ALA A 4 -68.44 34.43 12.60
CA ALA A 4 -68.50 34.60 11.14
C ALA A 4 -67.12 35.06 10.58
N THR A 5 -66.42 35.93 11.32
CA THR A 5 -65.10 36.45 10.97
C THR A 5 -64.03 35.34 11.07
N MET A 6 -64.11 34.50 12.09
CA MET A 6 -63.23 33.35 12.27
C MET A 6 -63.44 32.28 11.21
N LYS A 7 -64.68 32.04 10.77
CA LYS A 7 -64.93 31.12 9.64
C LYS A 7 -64.42 31.66 8.30
N LYS A 8 -64.47 32.97 8.05
CA LYS A 8 -63.84 33.59 6.87
C LYS A 8 -62.32 33.51 6.92
N PHE A 9 -61.72 33.78 8.07
CA PHE A 9 -60.26 33.66 8.28
C PHE A 9 -59.77 32.23 8.05
N LEU A 10 -60.43 31.20 8.60
CA LEU A 10 -60.13 29.80 8.36
C LEU A 10 -60.23 29.37 6.88
N LYS A 11 -61.27 29.89 6.16
CA LYS A 11 -61.41 29.63 4.72
C LYS A 11 -60.25 30.25 3.91
N ILE A 12 -59.85 31.49 4.23
CA ILE A 12 -58.74 32.17 3.56
C ILE A 12 -57.43 31.43 3.82
N LEU A 13 -57.18 31.03 5.08
CA LEU A 13 -56.02 30.27 5.46
C LEU A 13 -55.95 28.91 4.75
N LEU A 14 -57.10 28.21 4.61
CA LEU A 14 -57.22 26.96 3.88
C LEU A 14 -56.90 27.16 2.40
N VAL A 15 -57.42 28.22 1.75
CA VAL A 15 -57.13 28.53 0.35
C VAL A 15 -55.67 28.88 0.16
N LEU A 16 -55.06 29.69 1.05
CA LEU A 16 -53.64 30.02 1.00
C LEU A 16 -52.73 28.79 1.18
N THR A 17 -53.08 27.87 2.07
CA THR A 17 -52.35 26.62 2.25
C THR A 17 -52.49 25.70 1.02
N MET A 18 -53.69 25.64 0.36
CA MET A 18 -53.86 24.91 -0.89
C MET A 18 -53.07 25.53 -2.05
N VAL A 19 -53.09 26.86 -2.19
CA VAL A 19 -52.31 27.54 -3.23
C VAL A 19 -50.83 27.32 -3.03
N PHE A 20 -50.34 27.45 -1.77
CA PHE A 20 -48.96 27.18 -1.44
C PHE A 20 -48.53 25.72 -1.72
N ALA A 21 -49.38 24.76 -1.40
CA ALA A 21 -49.18 23.34 -1.72
C ALA A 21 -49.13 23.10 -3.24
N VAL A 22 -49.96 23.76 -4.02
CA VAL A 22 -49.98 23.68 -5.51
C VAL A 22 -48.68 24.28 -6.08
N VAL A 23 -48.26 25.46 -5.59
CA VAL A 23 -47.02 26.11 -6.03
C VAL A 23 -45.79 25.24 -5.71
N LEU A 24 -45.72 24.67 -4.50
CA LEU A 24 -44.66 23.75 -4.11
C LEU A 24 -44.62 22.47 -4.96
N THR A 25 -45.80 21.91 -5.27
CA THR A 25 -45.88 20.70 -6.13
C THR A 25 -45.50 20.99 -7.56
N CYS A 26 -45.98 22.10 -8.15
CA CYS A 26 -45.62 22.52 -9.51
C CYS A 26 -44.11 22.85 -9.60
N GLY A 27 -43.57 23.62 -8.65
CA GLY A 27 -42.15 23.90 -8.57
C GLY A 27 -41.27 22.63 -8.42
N GLY A 28 -41.70 21.70 -7.58
CA GLY A 28 -41.08 20.40 -7.42
C GLY A 28 -41.08 19.55 -8.69
N LEU A 29 -42.18 19.55 -9.45
CA LEU A 29 -42.29 18.84 -10.73
C LEU A 29 -41.40 19.44 -11.82
N ILE A 30 -41.32 20.77 -11.89
CA ILE A 30 -40.44 21.48 -12.84
C ILE A 30 -38.97 21.17 -12.50
N ALA A 31 -38.60 21.26 -11.22
CA ALA A 31 -37.26 20.93 -10.77
C ALA A 31 -36.90 19.45 -11.06
N PHE A 32 -37.82 18.53 -10.80
CA PHE A 32 -37.64 17.10 -11.12
C PHE A 32 -37.42 16.89 -12.63
N GLN A 33 -38.24 17.51 -13.48
CA GLN A 33 -38.09 17.39 -14.94
C GLN A 33 -36.76 17.98 -15.42
N SER A 34 -36.37 19.14 -14.90
CA SER A 34 -35.10 19.79 -15.24
C SER A 34 -33.89 18.93 -14.84
N ILE A 35 -33.85 18.44 -13.59
CA ILE A 35 -32.74 17.63 -13.07
C ILE A 35 -32.62 16.29 -13.81
N THR A 36 -33.77 15.69 -14.17
CA THR A 36 -33.82 14.37 -14.81
C THR A 36 -33.89 14.43 -16.33
N LYS A 37 -33.70 15.59 -16.96
CA LYS A 37 -33.85 15.81 -18.41
C LYS A 37 -33.15 14.72 -19.24
N ASN A 38 -31.94 14.39 -18.89
CA ASN A 38 -31.07 13.42 -19.60
C ASN A 38 -31.22 11.98 -19.09
N ALA A 39 -32.08 11.71 -18.09
CA ALA A 39 -32.27 10.36 -17.59
C ALA A 39 -33.28 9.63 -18.52
N VAL A 40 -32.76 8.68 -19.29
CA VAL A 40 -33.55 7.86 -20.25
C VAL A 40 -33.28 6.39 -19.92
N PHE A 41 -34.34 5.57 -20.01
CA PHE A 41 -34.19 4.13 -19.93
C PHE A 41 -33.52 3.62 -21.21
N ASP A 42 -32.42 2.86 -21.04
CA ASP A 42 -31.69 2.24 -22.14
C ASP A 42 -31.88 0.71 -22.08
N ASN A 43 -32.69 0.18 -22.96
CA ASN A 43 -32.95 -1.26 -23.05
C ASN A 43 -31.71 -2.09 -23.34
N THR A 44 -30.64 -1.48 -23.85
CA THR A 44 -29.38 -2.18 -24.14
C THR A 44 -28.59 -2.56 -22.88
N LEU A 45 -28.89 -1.89 -21.77
CA LEU A 45 -28.25 -2.14 -20.45
C LEU A 45 -29.02 -3.19 -19.63
N MET A 46 -30.16 -3.69 -20.13
CA MET A 46 -30.87 -4.79 -19.48
C MET A 46 -30.19 -6.13 -19.75
N PRO A 47 -30.06 -7.00 -18.74
CA PRO A 47 -29.45 -8.30 -18.90
C PRO A 47 -30.25 -9.15 -19.92
N LYS A 48 -29.55 -9.61 -20.97
CA LYS A 48 -30.09 -10.52 -21.98
C LYS A 48 -29.27 -11.80 -21.98
N ASN A 49 -29.94 -12.95 -22.08
CA ASN A 49 -29.32 -14.27 -21.92
C ASN A 49 -28.19 -14.61 -22.94
N GLU A 50 -28.12 -13.89 -24.03
CA GLU A 50 -27.23 -14.23 -25.16
C GLU A 50 -26.01 -13.31 -25.28
N ILE A 51 -25.97 -12.19 -24.54
CA ILE A 51 -24.94 -11.17 -24.69
C ILE A 51 -24.30 -10.90 -23.34
N THR A 52 -23.23 -11.62 -23.05
CA THR A 52 -22.38 -11.37 -21.86
C THR A 52 -21.09 -10.67 -22.26
N THR A 53 -20.59 -9.81 -21.38
CA THR A 53 -19.25 -9.19 -21.55
C THR A 53 -18.17 -10.26 -21.43
N VAL A 54 -17.20 -10.19 -22.34
CA VAL A 54 -16.06 -11.09 -22.41
C VAL A 54 -14.79 -10.32 -22.06
N PHE A 55 -14.00 -10.86 -21.15
CA PHE A 55 -12.66 -10.37 -20.86
C PHE A 55 -11.64 -11.26 -21.57
N SER A 56 -10.63 -10.67 -22.19
CA SER A 56 -9.52 -11.40 -22.81
C SER A 56 -8.18 -11.04 -22.21
N ASP A 57 -7.25 -12.01 -22.21
CA ASP A 57 -5.86 -11.84 -21.81
C ASP A 57 -5.04 -11.17 -22.92
N ILE A 58 -3.72 -10.99 -22.67
CA ILE A 58 -2.78 -10.38 -23.63
C ILE A 58 -2.63 -11.21 -24.93
N ASN A 59 -3.03 -12.48 -24.94
CA ASN A 59 -2.98 -13.37 -26.09
C ASN A 59 -4.32 -13.41 -26.85
N GLY A 60 -5.33 -12.67 -26.36
CA GLY A 60 -6.68 -12.66 -26.93
C GLY A 60 -7.58 -13.83 -26.47
N ASN A 61 -7.10 -14.69 -25.55
CA ASN A 61 -7.90 -15.78 -25.02
C ASN A 61 -8.90 -15.28 -24.01
N ASN A 62 -10.07 -15.90 -23.95
CA ASN A 62 -11.08 -15.57 -22.95
C ASN A 62 -10.58 -15.89 -21.55
N VAL A 63 -10.69 -14.90 -20.66
CA VAL A 63 -10.36 -15.04 -19.23
C VAL A 63 -11.58 -15.57 -18.49
N GLU A 64 -11.43 -16.75 -17.87
CA GLU A 64 -12.46 -17.27 -16.98
C GLU A 64 -12.50 -16.47 -15.67
N GLY A 65 -13.53 -15.68 -15.45
CA GLY A 65 -13.72 -14.93 -14.20
C GLY A 65 -15.16 -14.91 -13.73
N PHE A 66 -16.05 -14.80 -14.68
CA PHE A 66 -17.49 -14.84 -14.45
C PHE A 66 -18.12 -15.79 -15.47
N LYS A 67 -18.47 -17.01 -15.06
CA LYS A 67 -19.45 -17.80 -15.82
C LYS A 67 -20.82 -17.17 -15.55
N ASN A 68 -21.12 -16.07 -16.22
CA ASN A 68 -22.42 -15.42 -16.16
C ASN A 68 -23.43 -16.26 -16.93
N SER A 69 -23.94 -17.31 -16.28
CA SER A 69 -25.18 -17.91 -16.73
C SER A 69 -26.33 -17.16 -16.05
N PHE A 70 -27.06 -16.35 -16.82
CA PHE A 70 -28.26 -15.71 -16.31
C PHE A 70 -29.32 -16.75 -16.00
N ALA A 71 -30.04 -16.56 -14.88
CA ALA A 71 -31.20 -17.35 -14.55
C ALA A 71 -32.39 -16.89 -15.40
N GLN A 72 -33.18 -17.84 -15.84
CA GLN A 72 -34.54 -17.58 -16.34
C GLN A 72 -35.52 -17.57 -15.18
N TYR A 73 -36.64 -16.89 -15.31
CA TYR A 73 -37.66 -16.81 -14.24
C TYR A 73 -38.11 -18.18 -13.73
N PHE A 74 -38.31 -19.13 -14.64
CA PHE A 74 -38.74 -20.49 -14.30
C PHE A 74 -37.69 -21.32 -13.55
N GLU A 75 -36.42 -20.90 -13.63
CA GLU A 75 -35.33 -21.56 -12.87
C GLU A 75 -35.22 -21.05 -11.42
N LEU A 76 -35.86 -19.91 -11.11
CA LEU A 76 -35.86 -19.33 -9.78
C LEU A 76 -36.81 -20.07 -8.84
N PRO A 77 -36.33 -20.69 -7.75
CA PRO A 77 -37.22 -21.33 -6.77
C PRO A 77 -38.23 -20.32 -6.19
N ASP A 78 -39.47 -20.76 -5.95
CA ASP A 78 -40.49 -19.90 -5.33
C ASP A 78 -40.07 -19.39 -3.97
N ASN A 79 -39.37 -20.22 -3.16
CA ASN A 79 -38.79 -19.80 -1.90
C ASN A 79 -37.81 -18.64 -2.05
N LEU A 80 -37.02 -18.60 -3.12
CA LEU A 80 -36.07 -17.51 -3.39
C LEU A 80 -36.80 -16.25 -3.81
N LYS A 81 -37.75 -16.34 -4.76
CA LYS A 81 -38.58 -15.21 -5.18
C LYS A 81 -39.32 -14.58 -4.00
N ASN A 82 -39.97 -15.42 -3.19
CA ASN A 82 -40.69 -15.01 -1.99
C ASN A 82 -39.76 -14.37 -0.93
N ALA A 83 -38.59 -14.94 -0.69
CA ALA A 83 -37.61 -14.40 0.27
C ALA A 83 -37.14 -12.99 -0.14
N VAL A 84 -36.80 -12.80 -1.42
CA VAL A 84 -36.32 -11.52 -1.95
C VAL A 84 -37.42 -10.47 -1.86
N VAL A 85 -38.63 -10.78 -2.36
CA VAL A 85 -39.78 -9.87 -2.30
C VAL A 85 -40.13 -9.53 -0.85
N ALA A 86 -40.17 -10.51 0.04
CA ALA A 86 -40.50 -10.29 1.46
C ALA A 86 -39.56 -9.31 2.17
N VAL A 87 -38.25 -9.37 1.87
CA VAL A 87 -37.24 -8.58 2.59
C VAL A 87 -36.91 -7.26 1.90
N GLU A 88 -36.91 -7.21 0.58
CA GLU A 88 -36.51 -6.01 -0.18
C GLU A 88 -37.72 -5.13 -0.55
N ASP A 89 -38.85 -5.76 -0.96
CA ASP A 89 -39.98 -5.02 -1.49
C ASP A 89 -41.30 -5.77 -1.37
N LYS A 90 -41.85 -5.85 -0.15
CA LYS A 90 -43.08 -6.63 0.14
C LYS A 90 -44.32 -6.23 -0.71
N ARG A 91 -44.29 -5.05 -1.35
CA ARG A 91 -45.37 -4.55 -2.22
C ARG A 91 -44.97 -4.57 -3.70
N PHE A 92 -43.92 -5.29 -4.07
CA PHE A 92 -43.36 -5.31 -5.41
C PHE A 92 -44.42 -5.46 -6.53
N TYR A 93 -45.31 -6.40 -6.39
CA TYR A 93 -46.39 -6.66 -7.37
C TYR A 93 -47.54 -5.63 -7.33
N LYS A 94 -47.50 -4.64 -6.39
CA LYS A 94 -48.61 -3.68 -6.18
C LYS A 94 -48.28 -2.26 -6.64
N HIS A 95 -47.03 -1.91 -6.90
CA HIS A 95 -46.63 -0.58 -7.34
C HIS A 95 -46.05 -0.61 -8.77
N LYS A 96 -45.87 0.58 -9.38
CA LYS A 96 -45.30 0.78 -10.73
C LYS A 96 -43.93 1.48 -10.63
N GLY A 97 -42.93 0.75 -10.19
CA GLY A 97 -41.52 1.18 -10.09
C GLY A 97 -41.16 1.92 -8.81
N VAL A 98 -42.10 2.62 -8.18
CA VAL A 98 -41.88 3.39 -6.95
C VAL A 98 -43.02 3.13 -5.97
N ASP A 99 -42.74 2.74 -4.76
CA ASP A 99 -43.70 2.57 -3.68
C ASP A 99 -43.86 3.85 -2.86
N THR A 100 -44.82 4.70 -3.28
CA THR A 100 -45.08 5.98 -2.61
C THR A 100 -45.58 5.81 -1.18
N ILE A 101 -46.34 4.74 -0.87
CA ILE A 101 -46.82 4.46 0.49
C ILE A 101 -45.64 4.13 1.41
N ARG A 102 -44.69 3.33 0.93
CA ARG A 102 -43.46 2.99 1.69
C ARG A 102 -42.59 4.23 1.91
N ILE A 103 -42.48 5.13 0.94
CA ILE A 103 -41.74 6.39 1.08
C ILE A 103 -42.36 7.25 2.18
N PHE A 104 -43.67 7.45 2.18
CA PHE A 104 -44.36 8.21 3.25
C PHE A 104 -44.21 7.54 4.62
N GLY A 105 -44.25 6.21 4.68
CA GLY A 105 -44.00 5.44 5.90
C GLY A 105 -42.59 5.63 6.46
N ALA A 106 -41.57 5.57 5.61
CA ALA A 106 -40.19 5.77 5.97
C ALA A 106 -39.91 7.21 6.45
N ILE A 107 -40.47 8.23 5.78
CA ILE A 107 -40.38 9.64 6.21
C ILE A 107 -40.98 9.81 7.61
N ARG A 108 -42.18 9.26 7.85
CA ARG A 108 -42.82 9.33 9.15
C ARG A 108 -42.05 8.66 10.26
N ASN A 109 -41.43 7.49 9.98
CA ASN A 109 -40.61 6.76 10.97
C ASN A 109 -39.32 7.50 11.27
N ASN A 110 -38.65 8.06 10.26
CA ASN A 110 -37.44 8.86 10.44
C ASN A 110 -37.69 10.14 11.26
N LEU A 111 -38.85 10.82 11.05
CA LEU A 111 -39.24 11.98 11.83
C LEU A 111 -39.56 11.65 13.31
N LYS A 112 -39.91 10.39 13.60
CA LYS A 112 -40.15 9.91 14.98
C LYS A 112 -38.90 9.36 15.67
N GLY A 113 -37.69 9.51 15.08
CA GLY A 113 -36.46 9.01 15.66
C GLY A 113 -36.27 7.48 15.54
N GLY A 114 -37.03 6.82 14.67
CA GLY A 114 -36.89 5.39 14.37
C GLY A 114 -35.64 5.09 13.54
N SER A 115 -35.29 3.81 13.42
CA SER A 115 -34.17 3.36 12.57
C SER A 115 -34.41 3.75 11.10
N LEU A 116 -33.35 4.22 10.42
CA LEU A 116 -33.39 4.54 8.98
C LEU A 116 -33.86 3.33 8.15
N GLU A 117 -35.10 3.36 7.68
CA GLU A 117 -35.65 2.35 6.80
C GLU A 117 -35.41 2.70 5.33
N GLY A 118 -34.85 1.76 4.55
CA GLY A 118 -34.70 1.92 3.11
C GLY A 118 -36.05 1.82 2.39
N ALA A 119 -36.37 2.84 1.58
CA ALA A 119 -37.64 2.90 0.83
C ALA A 119 -37.50 2.57 -0.68
N SER A 120 -36.32 2.13 -1.12
CA SER A 120 -36.10 1.77 -2.54
C SER A 120 -36.77 0.46 -2.89
N THR A 121 -37.38 0.41 -4.08
CA THR A 121 -38.02 -0.79 -4.63
C THR A 121 -37.00 -1.68 -5.34
N ILE A 122 -37.35 -2.96 -5.64
CA ILE A 122 -36.54 -3.86 -6.47
C ILE A 122 -36.28 -3.23 -7.84
N THR A 123 -37.28 -2.59 -8.47
CA THR A 123 -37.12 -1.90 -9.74
C THR A 123 -36.12 -0.77 -9.67
N GLN A 124 -36.14 0.03 -8.60
CA GLN A 124 -35.15 1.09 -8.38
C GLN A 124 -33.73 0.52 -8.15
N GLN A 125 -33.63 -0.58 -7.45
CA GLN A 125 -32.34 -1.25 -7.25
C GLN A 125 -31.80 -1.83 -8.56
N LEU A 126 -32.66 -2.41 -9.42
CA LEU A 126 -32.28 -2.87 -10.76
C LEU A 126 -31.71 -1.71 -11.57
N VAL A 127 -32.45 -0.58 -11.66
CA VAL A 127 -31.99 0.62 -12.37
C VAL A 127 -30.65 1.12 -11.84
N LYS A 128 -30.50 1.18 -10.51
CA LYS A 128 -29.22 1.52 -9.88
C LYS A 128 -28.09 0.59 -10.33
N ASN A 129 -28.36 -0.71 -10.42
CA ASN A 129 -27.38 -1.73 -10.75
C ASN A 129 -27.07 -1.87 -12.25
N THR A 130 -27.85 -1.25 -13.14
CA THR A 130 -27.68 -1.33 -14.60
C THR A 130 -27.39 0.02 -15.25
N HIS A 131 -28.15 1.08 -14.92
CA HIS A 131 -28.17 2.36 -15.64
C HIS A 131 -27.42 3.50 -14.92
N LEU A 132 -27.03 3.34 -13.65
CA LEU A 132 -26.51 4.43 -12.84
C LEU A 132 -25.14 4.10 -12.23
N THR A 133 -24.36 5.15 -11.94
CA THR A 133 -23.07 5.03 -11.24
C THR A 133 -23.24 4.78 -9.76
N GLN A 134 -22.16 4.39 -9.08
CA GLN A 134 -22.12 4.19 -7.62
C GLN A 134 -22.14 5.51 -6.82
N GLU A 135 -22.05 6.66 -7.46
CA GLU A 135 -22.06 7.96 -6.81
C GLU A 135 -23.34 8.18 -6.00
N LYS A 136 -23.20 8.63 -4.76
CA LYS A 136 -24.33 8.95 -3.88
C LYS A 136 -24.72 10.42 -4.03
N SER A 137 -25.69 10.70 -4.88
CA SER A 137 -26.22 12.06 -5.05
C SER A 137 -27.75 12.08 -5.13
N ILE A 138 -28.36 13.22 -4.79
CA ILE A 138 -29.81 13.45 -4.95
C ILE A 138 -30.19 13.34 -6.43
N LYS A 139 -29.39 13.90 -7.32
CA LYS A 139 -29.59 13.83 -8.77
C LYS A 139 -29.69 12.38 -9.25
N ARG A 140 -28.77 11.52 -8.80
CA ARG A 140 -28.81 10.09 -9.11
C ARG A 140 -30.11 9.43 -8.63
N LYS A 141 -30.57 9.77 -7.41
CA LYS A 141 -31.80 9.20 -6.86
C LYS A 141 -33.07 9.64 -7.65
N LEU A 142 -33.08 10.87 -8.12
CA LEU A 142 -34.19 11.36 -8.99
C LEU A 142 -34.18 10.70 -10.37
N ASN A 143 -33.00 10.50 -10.96
CA ASN A 143 -32.82 9.74 -12.20
C ASN A 143 -33.28 8.28 -12.04
N GLU A 144 -32.93 7.62 -10.92
CA GLU A 144 -33.37 6.28 -10.57
C GLU A 144 -34.93 6.16 -10.57
N ILE A 145 -35.62 7.12 -9.95
CA ILE A 145 -37.08 7.17 -9.91
C ILE A 145 -37.66 7.30 -11.33
N LYS A 146 -37.09 8.17 -12.16
CA LYS A 146 -37.60 8.39 -13.54
C LYS A 146 -37.41 7.14 -14.40
N ILE A 147 -36.21 6.57 -14.39
CA ILE A 147 -35.89 5.38 -15.21
C ILE A 147 -36.67 4.17 -14.70
N ALA A 148 -36.83 3.98 -13.37
CA ALA A 148 -37.64 2.89 -12.82
C ALA A 148 -39.09 2.92 -13.30
N LYS A 149 -39.70 4.12 -13.44
CA LYS A 149 -41.06 4.28 -14.01
C LYS A 149 -41.13 3.99 -15.51
N GLN A 150 -40.04 4.23 -16.25
CA GLN A 150 -39.95 3.89 -17.67
C GLN A 150 -39.82 2.38 -17.86
N LEU A 151 -38.94 1.75 -17.09
CA LEU A 151 -38.68 0.31 -17.12
C LEU A 151 -39.94 -0.51 -16.83
N GLU A 152 -40.76 -0.13 -15.85
CA GLU A 152 -42.05 -0.80 -15.53
C GLU A 152 -43.15 -0.66 -16.62
N LYS A 153 -42.93 0.14 -17.64
CA LYS A 153 -43.82 0.21 -18.80
C LYS A 153 -43.46 -0.83 -19.86
N GLU A 154 -42.21 -1.27 -19.88
CA GLU A 154 -41.66 -2.13 -20.92
C GLU A 154 -41.46 -3.58 -20.46
N TYR A 155 -41.30 -3.82 -19.16
CA TYR A 155 -40.96 -5.11 -18.57
C TYR A 155 -41.98 -5.56 -17.55
N SER A 156 -42.27 -6.87 -17.54
CA SER A 156 -43.11 -7.48 -16.50
C SER A 156 -42.41 -7.50 -15.14
N LYS A 157 -43.16 -7.69 -14.07
CA LYS A 157 -42.59 -7.86 -12.73
C LYS A 157 -41.64 -9.04 -12.63
N ASP A 158 -41.95 -10.11 -13.33
CA ASP A 158 -41.15 -11.33 -13.36
C ASP A 158 -39.83 -11.10 -14.10
N ASP A 159 -39.85 -10.37 -15.21
CA ASP A 159 -38.61 -9.95 -15.91
C ASP A 159 -37.73 -9.03 -15.05
N ILE A 160 -38.39 -8.09 -14.35
CA ILE A 160 -37.68 -7.16 -13.45
C ILE A 160 -37.02 -7.90 -12.28
N LEU A 161 -37.71 -8.84 -11.64
CA LEU A 161 -37.17 -9.64 -10.53
C LEU A 161 -36.01 -10.51 -11.00
N THR A 162 -36.17 -11.17 -12.16
CA THR A 162 -35.16 -12.01 -12.78
C THR A 162 -33.93 -11.20 -13.13
N SER A 163 -34.11 -10.07 -13.80
CA SER A 163 -33.03 -9.15 -14.16
C SER A 163 -32.29 -8.62 -12.92
N TYR A 164 -33.04 -8.25 -11.88
CA TYR A 164 -32.46 -7.81 -10.60
C TYR A 164 -31.55 -8.88 -9.97
N LEU A 165 -32.02 -10.11 -9.93
CA LEU A 165 -31.25 -11.23 -9.35
C LEU A 165 -30.02 -11.60 -10.22
N ASN A 166 -30.10 -11.39 -11.53
CA ASN A 166 -29.01 -11.66 -12.45
C ASN A 166 -27.86 -10.63 -12.38
N VAL A 167 -28.16 -9.36 -12.04
CA VAL A 167 -27.14 -8.30 -11.95
C VAL A 167 -26.70 -7.96 -10.54
N SER A 168 -27.37 -8.53 -9.53
CA SER A 168 -27.07 -8.24 -8.13
C SER A 168 -25.75 -8.86 -7.69
N TYR A 169 -25.03 -8.13 -6.85
CA TYR A 169 -23.80 -8.58 -6.21
C TYR A 169 -24.10 -9.32 -4.90
N PHE A 170 -23.51 -10.50 -4.72
CA PHE A 170 -23.70 -11.38 -3.57
C PHE A 170 -22.46 -11.49 -2.65
N GLY A 171 -21.44 -10.66 -2.86
CA GLY A 171 -20.18 -10.72 -2.12
C GLY A 171 -19.19 -11.73 -2.70
N GLY A 172 -17.90 -11.59 -2.34
CA GLY A 172 -16.86 -12.50 -2.81
C GLY A 172 -16.70 -12.56 -4.34
N GLY A 173 -17.00 -11.44 -5.04
CA GLY A 173 -16.91 -11.39 -6.50
C GLY A 173 -18.07 -12.08 -7.24
N LEU A 174 -19.13 -12.50 -6.54
CA LEU A 174 -20.24 -13.24 -7.14
C LEU A 174 -21.35 -12.28 -7.61
N TYR A 175 -21.48 -12.13 -8.91
CA TYR A 175 -22.59 -11.41 -9.55
C TYR A 175 -23.56 -12.40 -10.16
N GLY A 176 -24.86 -12.14 -9.96
CA GLY A 176 -25.94 -13.01 -10.41
C GLY A 176 -26.22 -14.19 -9.48
N VAL A 177 -27.50 -14.52 -9.37
CA VAL A 177 -27.97 -15.51 -8.39
C VAL A 177 -27.52 -16.94 -8.69
N LYS A 178 -27.36 -17.32 -9.97
CA LYS A 178 -26.80 -18.64 -10.33
C LYS A 178 -25.35 -18.77 -9.88
N SER A 179 -24.54 -17.72 -10.14
CA SER A 179 -23.15 -17.68 -9.68
C SER A 179 -23.07 -17.71 -8.16
N ALA A 180 -23.97 -17.01 -7.47
CA ALA A 180 -24.05 -17.01 -6.00
C ALA A 180 -24.43 -18.37 -5.42
N ALA A 181 -25.44 -19.04 -5.96
CA ALA A 181 -25.86 -20.37 -5.52
C ALA A 181 -24.72 -21.41 -5.69
N LYS A 182 -24.07 -21.33 -6.84
CA LYS A 182 -22.95 -22.20 -7.14
C LYS A 182 -21.72 -21.85 -6.29
N GLY A 183 -21.37 -20.55 -6.13
CA GLY A 183 -20.16 -20.08 -5.44
C GLY A 183 -20.24 -20.18 -3.92
N ILE A 184 -21.40 -20.08 -3.35
CA ILE A 184 -21.58 -20.15 -1.90
C ILE A 184 -21.88 -21.57 -1.45
N PHE A 185 -22.77 -22.28 -2.17
CA PHE A 185 -23.32 -23.56 -1.74
C PHE A 185 -22.93 -24.74 -2.64
N ASN A 186 -22.24 -24.50 -3.75
CA ASN A 186 -21.95 -25.50 -4.79
C ASN A 186 -23.22 -26.17 -5.35
N LYS A 187 -24.34 -25.47 -5.41
CA LYS A 187 -25.65 -26.00 -5.84
C LYS A 187 -26.21 -25.28 -7.06
N ASN A 188 -27.06 -25.98 -7.81
CA ASN A 188 -27.94 -25.35 -8.77
C ASN A 188 -29.10 -24.67 -8.05
N LEU A 189 -29.77 -23.70 -8.70
CA LEU A 189 -30.90 -22.98 -8.10
C LEU A 189 -32.04 -23.90 -7.63
N SER A 190 -32.35 -24.94 -8.40
CA SER A 190 -33.41 -25.92 -8.08
C SER A 190 -33.11 -26.77 -6.84
N SER A 191 -31.85 -26.82 -6.40
CA SER A 191 -31.43 -27.63 -5.24
C SER A 191 -31.25 -26.82 -3.96
N LEU A 192 -31.59 -25.52 -3.99
CA LEU A 192 -31.47 -24.65 -2.83
C LEU A 192 -32.54 -24.96 -1.79
N THR A 193 -32.13 -25.05 -0.52
CA THR A 193 -33.08 -25.17 0.61
C THR A 193 -33.75 -23.79 0.89
N LEU A 194 -34.82 -23.77 1.66
CA LEU A 194 -35.43 -22.54 2.14
C LEU A 194 -34.45 -21.67 2.93
N SER A 195 -33.61 -22.30 3.75
CA SER A 195 -32.54 -21.60 4.50
C SER A 195 -31.57 -20.92 3.56
N GLU A 196 -31.09 -21.61 2.52
CA GLU A 196 -30.14 -21.08 1.53
C GLU A 196 -30.78 -19.96 0.68
N CYS A 197 -32.04 -20.10 0.27
CA CYS A 197 -32.80 -19.04 -0.38
C CYS A 197 -32.90 -17.79 0.49
N ALA A 198 -33.14 -17.92 1.78
CA ALA A 198 -33.21 -16.84 2.73
C ALA A 198 -31.81 -16.19 2.98
N VAL A 199 -30.73 -16.96 2.93
CA VAL A 199 -29.36 -16.42 2.95
C VAL A 199 -29.12 -15.56 1.73
N LEU A 200 -29.38 -16.06 0.50
CA LEU A 200 -29.20 -15.28 -0.73
C LEU A 200 -30.00 -13.98 -0.71
N ALA A 201 -31.25 -14.02 -0.31
CA ALA A 201 -32.08 -12.81 -0.17
C ALA A 201 -31.51 -11.84 0.89
N GLY A 202 -30.96 -12.38 1.97
CA GLY A 202 -30.36 -11.60 3.05
C GLY A 202 -29.09 -10.85 2.66
N ILE A 203 -28.26 -11.42 1.79
CA ILE A 203 -27.00 -10.86 1.29
C ILE A 203 -27.23 -9.54 0.56
N LEU A 204 -28.31 -9.40 -0.20
CA LEU A 204 -28.61 -8.25 -1.07
C LEU A 204 -28.59 -6.90 -0.33
N LYS A 205 -28.90 -6.89 0.97
CA LYS A 205 -28.89 -5.68 1.79
C LYS A 205 -27.48 -5.08 1.98
N ASN A 206 -26.50 -5.92 2.20
CA ASN A 206 -25.08 -5.53 2.36
C ASN A 206 -24.20 -6.77 2.14
N PRO A 207 -23.78 -7.03 0.89
CA PRO A 207 -23.03 -8.22 0.53
C PRO A 207 -21.72 -8.39 1.31
N SER A 208 -20.99 -7.30 1.53
CA SER A 208 -19.72 -7.33 2.28
C SER A 208 -19.89 -7.72 3.76
N LYS A 209 -21.09 -7.50 4.34
CA LYS A 209 -21.39 -7.83 5.75
C LYS A 209 -22.12 -9.16 5.91
N TYR A 210 -23.03 -9.48 4.99
CA TYR A 210 -23.99 -10.59 5.15
C TYR A 210 -23.70 -11.79 4.25
N SER A 211 -22.71 -11.72 3.36
CA SER A 211 -22.24 -12.92 2.66
C SER A 211 -21.62 -13.89 3.66
N PRO A 212 -21.99 -15.19 3.65
CA PRO A 212 -21.42 -16.20 4.53
C PRO A 212 -19.94 -16.44 4.23
N VAL A 213 -19.45 -16.05 3.05
CA VAL A 213 -18.02 -16.01 2.71
C VAL A 213 -17.26 -15.00 3.61
N ALA A 214 -17.89 -13.89 3.98
CA ALA A 214 -17.32 -12.89 4.85
C ALA A 214 -17.52 -13.23 6.34
N SER A 215 -18.75 -13.68 6.71
CA SER A 215 -19.09 -14.06 8.09
C SER A 215 -20.35 -14.94 8.13
N VAL A 216 -20.18 -16.21 8.48
CA VAL A 216 -21.29 -17.15 8.67
C VAL A 216 -22.23 -16.68 9.80
N GLU A 217 -21.69 -16.08 10.87
CA GLU A 217 -22.48 -15.56 11.98
C GLU A 217 -23.44 -14.43 11.53
N ASN A 218 -22.91 -13.43 10.80
CA ASN A 218 -23.72 -12.32 10.29
C ASN A 218 -24.74 -12.80 9.25
N ALA A 219 -24.36 -13.75 8.40
CA ALA A 219 -25.26 -14.39 7.44
C ALA A 219 -26.41 -15.11 8.17
N THR A 220 -26.12 -15.87 9.22
CA THR A 220 -27.12 -16.58 10.04
C THR A 220 -28.10 -15.60 10.69
N LYS A 221 -27.58 -14.54 11.33
CA LYS A 221 -28.44 -13.50 11.93
C LYS A 221 -29.35 -12.87 10.87
N ARG A 222 -28.82 -12.56 9.69
CA ARG A 222 -29.59 -11.93 8.60
C ARG A 222 -30.60 -12.90 7.97
N ARG A 223 -30.22 -14.17 7.74
CA ARG A 223 -31.15 -15.23 7.30
C ARG A 223 -32.37 -15.31 8.20
N ASN A 224 -32.15 -15.33 9.52
CA ASN A 224 -33.24 -15.46 10.50
C ASN A 224 -34.20 -14.26 10.43
N VAL A 225 -33.70 -13.05 10.11
CA VAL A 225 -34.57 -11.88 9.84
C VAL A 225 -35.42 -12.11 8.59
N VAL A 226 -34.83 -12.64 7.49
CA VAL A 226 -35.57 -12.93 6.25
C VAL A 226 -36.67 -13.97 6.51
N LEU A 227 -36.32 -15.08 7.15
CA LEU A 227 -37.30 -16.12 7.50
C LEU A 227 -38.44 -15.60 8.38
N SER A 228 -38.14 -14.74 9.37
CA SER A 228 -39.17 -14.09 10.20
C SER A 228 -40.10 -13.20 9.36
N LEU A 229 -39.56 -12.45 8.38
CA LEU A 229 -40.37 -11.63 7.49
C LEU A 229 -41.25 -12.48 6.56
N MET A 230 -40.74 -13.60 6.06
CA MET A 230 -41.52 -14.54 5.25
C MET A 230 -42.69 -15.14 6.05
N LYS A 231 -42.40 -15.60 7.30
CA LYS A 231 -43.42 -16.11 8.22
C LYS A 231 -44.52 -15.07 8.51
N ASN A 232 -44.10 -13.82 8.89
CA ASN A 232 -45.03 -12.73 9.19
C ASN A 232 -45.87 -12.27 7.98
N GLN A 233 -45.51 -12.67 6.78
CA GLN A 233 -46.26 -12.43 5.54
C GLN A 233 -47.00 -13.67 5.05
N ASN A 234 -47.06 -14.74 5.87
CA ASN A 234 -47.72 -16.03 5.56
C ASN A 234 -47.19 -16.71 4.28
N LEU A 235 -45.88 -16.53 3.98
CA LEU A 235 -45.22 -17.14 2.83
C LEU A 235 -44.61 -18.52 3.18
N ILE A 236 -44.44 -18.80 4.45
CA ILE A 236 -43.97 -20.08 5.01
C ILE A 236 -44.71 -20.40 6.29
N THR A 237 -44.87 -21.69 6.59
CA THR A 237 -45.46 -22.19 7.82
C THR A 237 -44.49 -22.09 9.01
N ASP A 238 -45.01 -22.27 10.22
CA ASP A 238 -44.21 -22.33 11.45
C ASP A 238 -43.22 -23.50 11.45
N ALA A 239 -43.62 -24.65 10.88
CA ALA A 239 -42.76 -25.81 10.76
C ALA A 239 -41.58 -25.55 9.82
N GLU A 240 -41.82 -24.96 8.63
CA GLU A 240 -40.80 -24.57 7.67
C GLU A 240 -39.85 -23.50 8.25
N TYR A 241 -40.40 -22.48 8.95
CA TYR A 241 -39.59 -21.50 9.63
C TYR A 241 -38.61 -22.09 10.63
N ASN A 242 -39.12 -22.99 11.52
CA ASN A 242 -38.28 -23.58 12.54
C ASN A 242 -37.23 -24.53 11.95
N SER A 243 -37.59 -25.31 10.92
CA SER A 243 -36.64 -26.19 10.21
C SER A 243 -35.54 -25.38 9.56
N ALA A 244 -35.86 -24.36 8.77
CA ALA A 244 -34.88 -23.53 8.06
C ALA A 244 -33.99 -22.67 8.99
N LYS A 245 -34.54 -22.23 10.13
CA LYS A 245 -33.77 -21.48 11.14
C LYS A 245 -32.71 -22.37 11.85
N ASN A 246 -32.97 -23.65 12.02
CA ASN A 246 -32.04 -24.58 12.69
C ASN A 246 -31.01 -25.19 11.74
N GLU A 247 -31.20 -25.03 10.43
CA GLU A 247 -30.27 -25.51 9.41
C GLU A 247 -28.91 -24.75 9.50
N LYS A 248 -27.81 -25.50 9.51
CA LYS A 248 -26.46 -24.90 9.51
C LYS A 248 -26.13 -24.43 8.12
N ILE A 249 -25.60 -23.19 8.03
CA ILE A 249 -25.07 -22.66 6.77
C ILE A 249 -23.72 -23.32 6.51
N SER A 250 -23.64 -24.11 5.44
CA SER A 250 -22.40 -24.70 4.93
C SER A 250 -21.94 -23.90 3.71
N VAL A 251 -20.68 -23.51 3.68
CA VAL A 251 -20.06 -22.76 2.57
C VAL A 251 -19.01 -23.65 1.94
N ASP A 252 -19.11 -23.91 0.65
CA ASP A 252 -18.09 -24.61 -0.12
C ASP A 252 -17.30 -23.60 -0.96
N LEU A 253 -16.20 -23.14 -0.42
CA LEU A 253 -15.35 -22.12 -1.09
C LEU A 253 -14.49 -22.68 -2.22
N ASN A 254 -14.41 -24.02 -2.38
CA ASN A 254 -13.49 -24.63 -3.35
C ASN A 254 -14.08 -24.75 -4.76
N ALA A 255 -15.37 -24.55 -4.91
CA ALA A 255 -16.08 -24.95 -6.15
C ALA A 255 -15.99 -24.00 -7.32
N ILE A 256 -15.59 -22.72 -7.17
CA ILE A 256 -15.81 -21.72 -8.26
C ILE A 256 -14.73 -20.66 -8.43
N TYR A 257 -13.84 -20.47 -7.49
CA TYR A 257 -12.90 -19.38 -7.62
C TYR A 257 -11.81 -19.71 -8.66
N SER A 258 -11.97 -19.17 -9.87
CA SER A 258 -10.87 -19.16 -10.83
C SER A 258 -9.70 -18.34 -10.26
N ASN A 259 -8.48 -18.69 -10.65
CA ASN A 259 -7.27 -17.96 -10.27
C ASN A 259 -7.28 -16.49 -10.73
N THR A 260 -8.17 -16.16 -11.67
CA THR A 260 -8.32 -14.85 -12.30
C THR A 260 -9.47 -14.01 -11.72
N GLN A 261 -10.27 -14.55 -10.79
CA GLN A 261 -11.48 -13.86 -10.32
C GLN A 261 -11.21 -12.47 -9.73
N SER A 262 -10.23 -12.32 -8.84
CA SER A 262 -9.89 -11.00 -8.26
C SER A 262 -9.40 -10.01 -9.34
N TYR A 263 -8.72 -10.50 -10.36
CA TYR A 263 -8.29 -9.72 -11.51
C TYR A 263 -9.49 -9.22 -12.33
N VAL A 264 -10.37 -10.13 -12.76
CA VAL A 264 -11.55 -9.79 -13.57
C VAL A 264 -12.53 -8.90 -12.83
N GLU A 265 -12.71 -9.12 -11.52
CA GLU A 265 -13.55 -8.24 -10.69
C GLU A 265 -12.98 -6.81 -10.65
N SER A 266 -11.68 -6.66 -10.50
CA SER A 266 -11.02 -5.35 -10.52
C SER A 266 -11.09 -4.70 -11.89
N ALA A 267 -10.90 -5.47 -12.98
CA ALA A 267 -11.06 -4.98 -14.34
C ALA A 267 -12.51 -4.54 -14.65
N ALA A 268 -13.50 -5.31 -14.19
CA ALA A 268 -14.92 -4.94 -14.35
C ALA A 268 -15.27 -3.66 -13.57
N PHE A 269 -14.70 -3.48 -12.37
CA PHE A 269 -14.86 -2.26 -11.59
C PHE A 269 -14.25 -1.05 -12.28
N GLU A 270 -13.05 -1.19 -12.85
CA GLU A 270 -12.39 -0.14 -13.64
C GLU A 270 -13.21 0.21 -14.89
N ALA A 271 -13.68 -0.82 -15.63
CA ALA A 271 -14.52 -0.63 -16.80
C ALA A 271 -15.82 0.12 -16.47
N ALA A 272 -16.42 -0.16 -15.31
CA ALA A 272 -17.60 0.54 -14.83
C ALA A 272 -17.37 2.04 -14.66
N GLY A 273 -16.18 2.40 -14.11
CA GLY A 273 -15.77 3.80 -14.01
C GLY A 273 -15.54 4.47 -15.37
N ILE A 274 -14.86 3.77 -16.27
CA ILE A 274 -14.57 4.27 -17.63
C ILE A 274 -15.85 4.49 -18.44
N LEU A 275 -16.76 3.50 -18.41
CA LEU A 275 -18.02 3.52 -19.17
C LEU A 275 -19.11 4.34 -18.47
N ASN A 276 -18.86 4.80 -17.24
CA ASN A 276 -19.85 5.50 -16.42
C ASN A 276 -21.15 4.72 -16.20
N VAL A 277 -21.03 3.38 -16.00
CA VAL A 277 -22.13 2.47 -15.68
C VAL A 277 -21.83 1.70 -14.40
N SER A 278 -22.75 0.87 -13.93
CA SER A 278 -22.43 -0.04 -12.81
C SER A 278 -21.63 -1.25 -13.28
N VAL A 279 -21.00 -1.97 -12.35
CA VAL A 279 -20.34 -3.26 -12.64
C VAL A 279 -21.31 -4.26 -13.25
N GLY A 280 -22.56 -4.32 -12.72
CA GLY A 280 -23.62 -5.14 -13.32
C GLY A 280 -23.92 -4.75 -14.77
N GLY A 281 -23.96 -3.45 -15.07
CA GLY A 281 -24.11 -2.91 -16.43
C GLY A 281 -22.93 -3.29 -17.35
N VAL A 282 -21.70 -3.28 -16.83
CA VAL A 282 -20.55 -3.80 -17.59
C VAL A 282 -20.76 -5.28 -17.92
N LEU A 283 -21.05 -6.11 -16.93
CA LEU A 283 -21.14 -7.56 -17.09
C LEU A 283 -22.27 -8.00 -18.03
N SER A 284 -23.37 -7.23 -18.08
CA SER A 284 -24.53 -7.51 -18.92
C SER A 284 -24.54 -6.74 -20.26
N GLY A 285 -23.60 -5.80 -20.46
CA GLY A 285 -23.63 -4.87 -21.59
C GLY A 285 -23.09 -5.43 -22.91
N GLY A 286 -22.56 -6.65 -22.93
CA GLY A 286 -22.04 -7.29 -24.14
C GLY A 286 -20.77 -6.65 -24.68
N TYR A 287 -19.93 -6.13 -23.80
CA TYR A 287 -18.63 -5.56 -24.17
C TYR A 287 -17.60 -6.66 -24.44
N LYS A 288 -16.62 -6.37 -25.29
CA LYS A 288 -15.36 -7.10 -25.35
C LYS A 288 -14.29 -6.23 -24.68
N ILE A 289 -13.70 -6.73 -23.59
CA ILE A 289 -12.70 -6.01 -22.78
C ILE A 289 -11.36 -6.72 -22.90
N GLU A 290 -10.43 -6.11 -23.61
CA GLU A 290 -9.05 -6.57 -23.70
C GLU A 290 -8.29 -6.07 -22.48
N THR A 291 -7.70 -7.00 -21.73
CA THR A 291 -6.95 -6.71 -20.51
C THR A 291 -5.45 -6.88 -20.72
N PHE A 292 -4.66 -6.42 -19.73
CA PHE A 292 -3.21 -6.67 -19.68
C PHE A 292 -2.85 -8.00 -18.98
N LEU A 293 -3.81 -8.86 -18.67
CA LEU A 293 -3.58 -10.10 -17.95
C LEU A 293 -2.57 -11.00 -18.69
N ASN A 294 -1.49 -11.33 -18.02
CA ASN A 294 -0.55 -12.37 -18.43
C ASN A 294 -0.89 -13.66 -17.66
N PRO A 295 -1.38 -14.72 -18.33
CA PRO A 295 -1.79 -15.95 -17.65
C PRO A 295 -0.67 -16.64 -16.87
N SER A 296 0.57 -16.58 -17.37
CA SER A 296 1.72 -17.20 -16.71
C SER A 296 2.09 -16.47 -15.42
N TYR A 297 2.06 -15.13 -15.41
CA TYR A 297 2.31 -14.34 -14.20
C TYR A 297 1.19 -14.52 -13.19
N GLN A 298 -0.05 -14.61 -13.66
CA GLN A 298 -1.19 -14.89 -12.80
C GLN A 298 -1.09 -16.27 -12.12
N ALA A 299 -0.67 -17.28 -12.86
CA ALA A 299 -0.42 -18.62 -12.32
C ALA A 299 0.68 -18.61 -11.25
N CYS A 300 1.79 -17.91 -11.51
CA CYS A 300 2.87 -17.72 -10.53
C CYS A 300 2.37 -17.08 -9.23
N LEU A 301 1.60 -15.99 -9.31
CA LEU A 301 1.05 -15.36 -8.10
C LEU A 301 0.14 -16.29 -7.32
N THR A 302 -0.67 -17.09 -8.02
CA THR A 302 -1.56 -18.08 -7.40
C THR A 302 -0.78 -19.15 -6.66
N GLU A 303 0.27 -19.68 -7.27
CA GLU A 303 1.13 -20.71 -6.69
C GLU A 303 1.87 -20.18 -5.46
N VAL A 304 2.54 -19.03 -5.59
CA VAL A 304 3.33 -18.43 -4.49
C VAL A 304 2.43 -18.07 -3.31
N LEU A 305 1.34 -17.34 -3.53
CA LEU A 305 0.44 -16.93 -2.44
C LEU A 305 -0.43 -18.08 -1.90
N GLY A 306 -0.59 -19.16 -2.66
CA GLY A 306 -1.25 -20.39 -2.21
C GLY A 306 -0.38 -21.24 -1.30
N ASN A 307 0.94 -21.13 -1.40
CA ASN A 307 1.88 -21.97 -0.69
C ASN A 307 1.98 -21.61 0.80
N PRO A 308 1.62 -22.52 1.72
CA PRO A 308 1.64 -22.23 3.16
C PRO A 308 3.04 -21.96 3.72
N ASN A 309 4.10 -22.44 3.07
CA ASN A 309 5.50 -22.25 3.51
C ASN A 309 5.97 -20.78 3.46
N PHE A 310 5.21 -19.91 2.79
CA PHE A 310 5.50 -18.48 2.73
C PHE A 310 4.78 -17.68 3.83
N TYR A 311 4.19 -18.34 4.80
CA TYR A 311 3.49 -17.69 5.91
C TYR A 311 3.93 -18.29 7.25
N VAL A 312 3.81 -17.49 8.30
CA VAL A 312 3.87 -17.98 9.68
C VAL A 312 2.48 -17.86 10.31
N LEU A 313 2.09 -18.89 11.06
CA LEU A 313 0.82 -18.87 11.77
C LEU A 313 0.91 -17.94 12.97
N ASN A 314 -0.14 -17.18 13.23
CA ASN A 314 -0.22 -16.40 14.45
C ASN A 314 -0.45 -17.28 15.69
N LYS A 315 -0.49 -16.67 16.88
CA LYS A 315 -0.72 -17.37 18.16
C LYS A 315 -2.01 -18.20 18.22
N ASN A 316 -2.96 -17.96 17.32
CA ASN A 316 -4.24 -18.67 17.21
C ASN A 316 -4.24 -19.71 16.07
N GLY A 317 -3.11 -20.01 15.47
CA GLY A 317 -3.00 -20.95 14.34
C GLY A 317 -3.59 -20.43 13.03
N VAL A 318 -3.79 -19.10 12.90
CA VAL A 318 -4.39 -18.48 11.70
C VAL A 318 -3.30 -17.95 10.78
N ARG A 319 -3.42 -18.29 9.50
CA ARG A 319 -2.56 -17.78 8.42
C ARG A 319 -2.99 -16.37 8.00
N ALA A 320 -2.03 -15.51 7.68
CA ALA A 320 -2.29 -14.21 7.07
C ALA A 320 -2.96 -14.33 5.68
N ASP A 321 -3.73 -13.32 5.30
CA ASP A 321 -4.17 -13.14 3.91
C ASP A 321 -2.99 -12.66 3.06
N GLY A 322 -2.96 -13.03 1.78
CA GLY A 322 -1.96 -12.58 0.82
C GLY A 322 -2.58 -11.83 -0.35
N LEU A 323 -1.84 -10.85 -0.88
CA LEU A 323 -2.19 -10.11 -2.08
C LEU A 323 -0.91 -9.76 -2.85
N SER A 324 -0.93 -9.88 -4.17
CA SER A 324 0.17 -9.42 -5.02
C SER A 324 -0.31 -8.81 -6.33
N ILE A 325 0.46 -7.83 -6.82
CA ILE A 325 0.23 -7.08 -8.07
C ILE A 325 1.53 -7.06 -8.85
N ILE A 326 1.44 -7.26 -10.17
CA ILE A 326 2.54 -7.06 -11.13
C ILE A 326 2.07 -6.06 -12.17
N VAL A 327 2.84 -5.00 -12.38
CA VAL A 327 2.60 -3.95 -13.38
C VAL A 327 3.76 -3.93 -14.36
N ASP A 328 3.48 -3.97 -15.65
CA ASP A 328 4.45 -3.74 -16.72
C ASP A 328 4.78 -2.24 -16.80
N ASN A 329 6.04 -1.88 -16.61
CA ASN A 329 6.47 -0.47 -16.57
C ASN A 329 6.31 0.23 -17.92
N LYS A 330 6.37 -0.50 -19.04
CA LYS A 330 6.32 0.07 -20.39
C LYS A 330 4.93 0.60 -20.76
N ASN A 331 3.87 -0.12 -20.36
CA ASN A 331 2.49 0.21 -20.73
C ASN A 331 1.59 0.53 -19.54
N MET A 332 2.13 0.40 -18.31
CA MET A 332 1.41 0.57 -17.04
C MET A 332 0.19 -0.35 -16.91
N GLY A 333 0.24 -1.49 -17.60
CA GLY A 333 -0.78 -2.52 -17.52
C GLY A 333 -0.57 -3.43 -16.30
N VAL A 334 -1.65 -3.74 -15.60
CA VAL A 334 -1.64 -4.74 -14.52
C VAL A 334 -1.55 -6.12 -15.17
N SER A 335 -0.34 -6.68 -15.21
CA SER A 335 -0.07 -7.98 -15.85
C SER A 335 -0.56 -9.17 -15.03
N ALA A 336 -0.64 -9.02 -13.70
CA ALA A 336 -1.25 -10.01 -12.81
C ALA A 336 -1.72 -9.35 -11.51
N TYR A 337 -2.80 -9.88 -10.95
CA TYR A 337 -3.31 -9.51 -9.64
C TYR A 337 -3.98 -10.71 -8.98
N PHE A 338 -3.53 -11.08 -7.81
CA PHE A 338 -4.11 -12.16 -7.04
C PHE A 338 -4.30 -11.78 -5.58
N SER A 339 -5.44 -12.16 -5.01
CA SER A 339 -5.73 -12.04 -3.58
C SER A 339 -6.30 -13.36 -3.06
N THR A 340 -5.76 -13.88 -1.96
CA THR A 340 -6.23 -15.12 -1.32
C THR A 340 -7.68 -15.04 -0.87
N LYS A 341 -8.19 -13.84 -0.60
CA LYS A 341 -9.60 -13.57 -0.22
C LYS A 341 -10.42 -13.00 -1.37
N LYS A 342 -9.94 -13.10 -2.61
CA LYS A 342 -10.68 -12.66 -3.82
C LYS A 342 -11.20 -11.23 -3.70
N ARG A 343 -10.33 -10.29 -3.29
CA ARG A 343 -10.69 -8.89 -3.07
C ARG A 343 -10.61 -8.09 -4.36
N ASN A 344 -11.53 -7.15 -4.53
CA ASN A 344 -11.37 -6.08 -5.50
C ASN A 344 -10.35 -5.08 -4.96
N ILE A 345 -9.32 -4.76 -5.75
CA ILE A 345 -8.25 -3.85 -5.34
C ILE A 345 -8.75 -2.43 -5.07
N TYR A 346 -9.80 -1.98 -5.76
CA TYR A 346 -10.34 -0.63 -5.63
C TYR A 346 -11.13 -0.39 -4.34
N ASP A 347 -11.59 -1.46 -3.67
CA ASP A 347 -12.32 -1.40 -2.41
C ASP A 347 -11.45 -1.81 -1.20
N PHE A 348 -10.17 -2.07 -1.43
CA PHE A 348 -9.28 -2.58 -0.40
C PHE A 348 -8.23 -1.54 0.00
N TYR A 349 -8.43 -0.94 1.17
CA TYR A 349 -7.62 0.15 1.71
C TYR A 349 -6.86 -0.32 2.95
N ARG A 350 -5.54 -0.07 2.96
CA ARG A 350 -4.66 -0.37 4.10
C ARG A 350 -3.64 0.77 4.27
N PRO A 351 -3.14 1.03 5.50
CA PRO A 351 -2.02 1.95 5.70
C PRO A 351 -0.78 1.39 4.99
N PHE A 352 -0.01 2.25 4.32
CA PHE A 352 1.15 1.81 3.55
C PHE A 352 2.39 1.53 4.43
N GLY A 353 2.41 2.03 5.66
CA GLY A 353 3.56 1.91 6.54
C GLY A 353 4.83 2.48 5.90
N SER A 354 5.97 1.89 6.21
CA SER A 354 7.26 2.37 5.72
C SER A 354 7.47 2.28 4.20
N THR A 355 6.57 1.64 3.43
CA THR A 355 6.64 1.68 1.96
C THR A 355 6.26 3.05 1.39
N ALA A 356 5.59 3.91 2.17
CA ALA A 356 5.30 5.28 1.78
C ALA A 356 6.55 6.18 1.76
N LYS A 357 7.57 5.92 2.59
CA LYS A 357 8.72 6.80 2.79
C LYS A 357 9.44 7.20 1.50
N PRO A 358 9.83 6.27 0.60
CA PRO A 358 10.48 6.63 -0.65
C PRO A 358 9.65 7.57 -1.52
N VAL A 359 8.35 7.27 -1.67
CA VAL A 359 7.46 7.97 -2.61
C VAL A 359 6.82 9.23 -2.03
N VAL A 360 6.66 9.33 -0.69
CA VAL A 360 5.95 10.47 -0.07
C VAL A 360 6.92 11.46 0.56
N ILE A 361 8.08 10.99 1.05
CA ILE A 361 9.02 11.80 1.80
C ILE A 361 10.32 12.04 1.03
N TYR A 362 11.04 10.95 0.67
CA TYR A 362 12.41 11.10 0.17
C TYR A 362 12.49 11.55 -1.28
N ALA A 363 11.61 11.07 -2.16
CA ALA A 363 11.61 11.51 -3.55
C ALA A 363 11.33 13.02 -3.70
N PRO A 364 10.29 13.60 -3.07
CA PRO A 364 10.11 15.05 -3.11
C PRO A 364 11.23 15.81 -2.40
N ALA A 365 11.82 15.27 -1.31
CA ALA A 365 12.93 15.94 -0.62
C ALA A 365 14.21 15.97 -1.47
N ILE A 366 14.48 14.93 -2.28
CA ILE A 366 15.57 14.90 -3.25
C ILE A 366 15.27 15.85 -4.42
N ARG A 367 14.05 15.87 -4.93
CA ARG A 367 13.62 16.77 -6.01
C ARG A 367 13.85 18.24 -5.63
N GLU A 368 13.45 18.60 -4.42
CA GLU A 368 13.56 19.99 -3.90
C GLU A 368 14.96 20.31 -3.32
N ASN A 369 15.95 19.45 -3.47
CA ASN A 369 17.30 19.59 -2.88
C ASN A 369 17.34 19.79 -1.37
N VAL A 370 16.28 19.38 -0.65
CA VAL A 370 16.25 19.39 0.83
C VAL A 370 17.23 18.37 1.40
N VAL A 371 17.37 17.22 0.74
CA VAL A 371 18.34 16.19 1.07
C VAL A 371 18.97 15.57 -0.18
N SER A 372 20.17 15.02 -0.03
CA SER A 372 20.80 14.05 -0.92
C SER A 372 20.96 12.71 -0.19
N PRO A 373 21.28 11.61 -0.86
CA PRO A 373 21.61 10.35 -0.18
C PRO A 373 22.75 10.49 0.84
N ALA A 374 23.70 11.41 0.57
CA ALA A 374 24.84 11.69 1.44
C ALA A 374 24.51 12.62 2.62
N THR A 375 23.37 13.29 2.65
CA THR A 375 23.05 14.28 3.69
C THR A 375 23.16 13.67 5.08
N PRO A 376 24.07 14.18 5.95
CA PRO A 376 24.22 13.68 7.31
C PRO A 376 23.00 14.03 8.15
N VAL A 377 22.56 13.09 8.95
CA VAL A 377 21.37 13.22 9.81
C VAL A 377 21.57 12.45 11.10
N LEU A 378 21.11 13.01 12.22
CA LEU A 378 21.19 12.37 13.52
C LEU A 378 19.94 11.51 13.75
N ASP A 379 20.10 10.19 13.79
CA ASP A 379 19.07 9.21 14.11
C ASP A 379 19.13 8.84 15.59
N MET A 380 18.34 9.52 16.41
CA MET A 380 18.22 9.30 17.86
C MET A 380 16.78 9.57 18.32
N LYS A 381 16.41 9.08 19.51
CA LYS A 381 15.12 9.43 20.12
C LYS A 381 14.90 10.94 20.07
N THR A 382 13.84 11.36 19.41
CA THR A 382 13.51 12.78 19.20
C THR A 382 12.03 12.99 19.46
N ASP A 383 11.71 14.02 20.24
CA ASP A 383 10.33 14.48 20.43
C ASP A 383 9.98 15.54 19.36
N PHE A 384 8.93 15.28 18.63
CA PHE A 384 8.36 16.18 17.62
C PHE A 384 7.04 16.76 18.15
N ASN A 385 7.11 17.67 19.10
CA ASN A 385 5.94 18.31 19.74
C ASN A 385 4.95 17.29 20.35
N GLY A 386 5.47 16.37 21.16
CA GLY A 386 4.70 15.32 21.82
C GLY A 386 4.56 14.03 21.00
N TYR A 387 5.06 13.98 19.77
CA TYR A 387 5.14 12.77 18.98
C TYR A 387 6.57 12.22 18.95
N MET A 388 6.78 11.03 19.53
CA MET A 388 8.09 10.35 19.57
C MET A 388 8.07 9.07 18.77
N PRO A 389 8.39 9.11 17.45
CA PRO A 389 8.48 7.91 16.63
C PRO A 389 9.61 7.00 17.12
N LYS A 390 9.32 5.71 17.22
CA LYS A 390 10.32 4.69 17.55
C LYS A 390 10.80 4.02 16.27
N ASN A 391 12.11 3.80 16.15
CA ASN A 391 12.67 2.91 15.14
C ASN A 391 12.36 1.45 15.50
N TYR A 392 12.46 0.55 14.52
CA TYR A 392 12.25 -0.87 14.74
C TYR A 392 13.24 -1.39 15.81
N ASN A 393 12.71 -2.14 16.78
CA ASN A 393 13.46 -2.62 17.96
C ASN A 393 14.20 -1.52 18.75
N GLU A 394 13.74 -0.27 18.67
CA GLU A 394 14.37 0.90 19.29
C GLU A 394 15.87 1.06 18.95
N HIS A 395 16.28 0.57 17.78
CA HIS A 395 17.65 0.71 17.29
C HIS A 395 17.83 2.06 16.58
N TYR A 396 18.82 2.84 17.02
CA TYR A 396 19.15 4.17 16.48
C TYR A 396 20.60 4.18 16.00
N LEU A 397 20.84 4.80 14.84
CA LEU A 397 22.13 4.79 14.15
C LEU A 397 23.10 5.87 14.65
N GLY A 398 22.62 6.85 15.44
CA GLY A 398 23.39 8.04 15.76
C GLY A 398 23.57 8.92 14.52
N TRP A 399 24.74 9.57 14.37
CA TRP A 399 25.08 10.27 13.14
C TRP A 399 25.21 9.29 11.98
N THR A 400 24.38 9.47 10.99
CA THR A 400 24.24 8.64 9.79
C THR A 400 23.93 9.51 8.57
N ASP A 401 23.55 8.91 7.45
CA ASP A 401 23.10 9.63 6.27
C ASP A 401 21.74 9.14 5.79
N VAL A 402 21.14 9.88 4.85
CA VAL A 402 19.82 9.60 4.31
C VAL A 402 19.76 8.23 3.62
N ARG A 403 20.84 7.82 2.90
CA ARG A 403 20.91 6.47 2.29
C ARG A 403 20.74 5.37 3.34
N ALA A 404 21.55 5.41 4.38
CA ALA A 404 21.50 4.42 5.47
C ALA A 404 20.15 4.46 6.20
N ALA A 405 19.57 5.65 6.40
CA ALA A 405 18.27 5.80 7.02
C ALA A 405 17.13 5.17 6.18
N ILE A 406 17.18 5.28 4.85
CA ILE A 406 16.23 4.62 3.93
C ILE A 406 16.43 3.10 3.98
N MET A 407 17.68 2.63 3.90
CA MET A 407 18.04 1.22 3.91
C MET A 407 17.58 0.51 5.19
N THR A 408 17.74 1.17 6.35
CA THR A 408 17.30 0.67 7.66
C THR A 408 15.86 1.02 8.00
N SER A 409 15.24 1.84 7.16
CA SER A 409 13.85 2.29 7.34
C SER A 409 13.63 3.13 8.61
N SER A 410 14.59 3.99 9.01
CA SER A 410 14.46 4.86 10.19
C SER A 410 13.17 5.68 10.17
N ASN A 411 12.42 5.62 11.25
CA ASN A 411 11.21 6.41 11.44
C ASN A 411 11.54 7.85 11.83
N VAL A 412 12.56 8.02 12.69
CA VAL A 412 12.99 9.34 13.17
C VAL A 412 13.48 10.20 12.02
N VAL A 413 14.33 9.65 11.15
CA VAL A 413 14.88 10.39 10.00
C VAL A 413 13.79 10.73 8.99
N ALA A 414 12.82 9.82 8.77
CA ALA A 414 11.69 10.11 7.90
C ALA A 414 10.86 11.32 8.41
N VAL A 415 10.60 11.39 9.72
CA VAL A 415 9.89 12.52 10.33
C VAL A 415 10.73 13.81 10.27
N LYS A 416 12.04 13.74 10.49
CA LYS A 416 12.93 14.91 10.32
C LYS A 416 12.90 15.44 8.89
N THR A 417 12.96 14.56 7.91
CA THR A 417 12.88 14.92 6.49
C THR A 417 11.52 15.50 6.12
N TYR A 418 10.43 14.94 6.65
CA TYR A 418 9.07 15.48 6.52
C TYR A 418 8.98 16.92 7.03
N ASN A 419 9.50 17.18 8.24
CA ASN A 419 9.47 18.52 8.84
C ASN A 419 10.33 19.52 8.03
N ALA A 420 11.48 19.09 7.49
CA ALA A 420 12.32 19.93 6.64
C ALA A 420 11.68 20.25 5.29
N LEU A 421 10.97 19.29 4.70
CA LEU A 421 10.28 19.45 3.41
C LEU A 421 8.97 20.26 3.54
N GLY A 422 8.24 20.05 4.64
CA GLY A 422 6.94 20.66 4.91
C GLY A 422 5.76 19.93 4.28
N PHE A 423 4.63 19.94 4.99
CA PHE A 423 3.42 19.19 4.61
C PHE A 423 2.91 19.47 3.21
N LYS A 424 2.85 20.74 2.79
CA LYS A 424 2.31 21.12 1.48
C LYS A 424 3.11 20.55 0.30
N ASN A 425 4.44 20.47 0.41
CA ASN A 425 5.28 19.84 -0.59
C ASN A 425 5.06 18.32 -0.64
N VAL A 426 4.94 17.68 0.53
CA VAL A 426 4.60 16.26 0.67
C VAL A 426 3.25 15.96 0.03
N GLN A 427 2.21 16.72 0.38
CA GLN A 427 0.85 16.58 -0.14
C GLN A 427 0.81 16.76 -1.67
N SER A 428 1.39 17.85 -2.16
CA SER A 428 1.40 18.14 -3.60
C SER A 428 2.07 17.04 -4.41
N PHE A 429 3.23 16.59 -3.96
CA PHE A 429 3.95 15.51 -4.64
C PHE A 429 3.19 14.18 -4.57
N ALA A 430 2.73 13.77 -3.39
CA ALA A 430 1.98 12.52 -3.22
C ALA A 430 0.76 12.47 -4.16
N ASN A 431 0.00 13.58 -4.22
CA ASN A 431 -1.17 13.68 -5.11
C ASN A 431 -0.76 13.59 -6.60
N SER A 432 0.40 14.11 -6.98
CA SER A 432 0.90 14.03 -8.36
C SER A 432 1.26 12.61 -8.81
N VAL A 433 1.56 11.72 -7.86
CA VAL A 433 1.84 10.29 -8.12
C VAL A 433 0.66 9.37 -7.74
N GLY A 434 -0.55 9.94 -7.65
CA GLY A 434 -1.78 9.19 -7.43
C GLY A 434 -2.01 8.69 -5.99
N ILE A 435 -1.25 9.20 -5.01
CA ILE A 435 -1.45 8.94 -3.58
C ILE A 435 -2.21 10.12 -2.98
N ASN A 436 -3.47 9.91 -2.61
CA ASN A 436 -4.31 10.94 -2.04
C ASN A 436 -3.93 11.25 -0.59
N ILE A 437 -3.44 12.48 -0.35
CA ILE A 437 -3.22 13.06 0.97
C ILE A 437 -4.08 14.32 1.06
N SER A 438 -4.98 14.35 2.04
CA SER A 438 -5.90 15.47 2.29
C SER A 438 -5.33 16.45 3.33
N ASP A 439 -5.92 17.65 3.45
CA ASP A 439 -5.54 18.61 4.49
C ASP A 439 -5.76 18.07 5.92
N PHE A 440 -6.67 17.11 6.10
CA PHE A 440 -6.91 16.44 7.38
C PHE A 440 -5.78 15.50 7.83
N ASP A 441 -4.85 15.18 6.91
CA ASP A 441 -3.72 14.30 7.18
C ASP A 441 -2.49 15.07 7.67
N GLU A 442 -2.55 16.39 7.89
CA GLU A 442 -1.42 17.24 8.31
C GLU A 442 -0.91 16.86 9.71
N ASN A 443 -0.07 15.85 9.74
CA ASN A 443 0.64 15.42 10.96
C ASN A 443 1.87 14.57 10.64
N ALA A 444 2.76 14.39 11.59
CA ALA A 444 4.04 13.68 11.41
C ALA A 444 3.89 12.18 11.05
N THR A 445 2.72 11.57 11.31
CA THR A 445 2.51 10.15 10.98
C THR A 445 2.39 9.90 9.47
N VAL A 446 2.17 10.96 8.67
CA VAL A 446 2.25 10.90 7.19
C VAL A 446 3.62 10.36 6.76
N ALA A 447 4.71 10.76 7.44
CA ALA A 447 6.05 10.25 7.15
C ALA A 447 6.18 8.73 7.33
N LEU A 448 5.25 8.10 8.05
CA LEU A 448 5.23 6.66 8.33
C LEU A 448 4.15 5.91 7.55
N GLY A 449 3.49 6.57 6.59
CA GLY A 449 2.48 5.96 5.73
C GLY A 449 1.09 5.85 6.33
N ASN A 450 0.78 6.68 7.35
CA ASN A 450 -0.54 6.78 7.94
C ASN A 450 -1.23 8.07 7.46
N PHE A 451 -2.10 7.94 6.48
CA PHE A 451 -2.87 9.02 5.86
C PHE A 451 -4.17 8.48 5.25
N SER A 452 -4.93 9.33 4.58
CA SER A 452 -6.24 9.03 3.96
C SER A 452 -6.26 7.72 3.15
N LYS A 453 -7.44 7.18 2.96
CA LYS A 453 -7.64 5.88 2.28
C LYS A 453 -7.05 5.87 0.87
N ASN A 454 -6.04 5.05 0.70
CA ASN A 454 -5.44 4.73 -0.60
C ASN A 454 -5.44 3.22 -0.81
N ASN A 455 -5.62 2.77 -2.04
CA ASN A 455 -5.50 1.37 -2.39
C ASN A 455 -4.06 1.03 -2.80
N MET A 456 -3.72 -0.24 -2.81
CA MET A 456 -2.35 -0.69 -3.12
C MET A 456 -1.94 -0.44 -4.57
N LEU A 457 -2.90 -0.26 -5.49
CA LEU A 457 -2.60 0.06 -6.89
C LEU A 457 -1.99 1.47 -7.02
N SER A 458 -2.42 2.43 -6.18
CA SER A 458 -1.79 3.77 -6.11
C SER A 458 -0.33 3.68 -5.69
N LEU A 459 -0.01 2.82 -4.72
CA LEU A 459 1.36 2.63 -4.26
C LEU A 459 2.26 2.04 -5.35
N VAL A 460 1.76 1.03 -6.08
CA VAL A 460 2.50 0.43 -7.21
C VAL A 460 2.76 1.46 -8.30
N GLY A 461 1.75 2.27 -8.65
CA GLY A 461 1.89 3.35 -9.64
C GLY A 461 2.94 4.39 -9.24
N ALA A 462 2.98 4.77 -7.96
CA ALA A 462 3.97 5.70 -7.44
C ALA A 462 5.40 5.14 -7.50
N TYR A 463 5.59 3.83 -7.24
CA TYR A 463 6.91 3.19 -7.40
C TYR A 463 7.31 3.01 -8.86
N ALA A 464 6.36 2.70 -9.75
CA ALA A 464 6.61 2.60 -11.19
C ALA A 464 7.15 3.92 -11.79
N THR A 465 6.84 5.05 -11.16
CA THR A 465 7.39 6.36 -11.54
C THR A 465 8.93 6.37 -11.49
N PHE A 466 9.54 5.71 -10.51
CA PHE A 466 11.00 5.60 -10.44
C PHE A 466 11.57 4.77 -11.60
N ALA A 467 10.95 3.62 -11.89
CA ALA A 467 11.34 2.78 -13.03
C ALA A 467 11.15 3.47 -14.38
N ASN A 468 10.19 4.40 -14.48
CA ASN A 468 9.83 5.14 -15.68
C ASN A 468 10.49 6.54 -15.75
N SER A 469 11.69 6.68 -15.20
CA SER A 469 12.49 7.91 -15.29
C SER A 469 11.73 9.16 -14.83
N GLY A 470 10.87 9.04 -13.83
CA GLY A 470 10.10 10.12 -13.23
C GLY A 470 8.73 10.42 -13.85
N ILE A 471 8.33 9.65 -14.86
CA ILE A 471 7.02 9.80 -15.51
C ILE A 471 5.98 8.95 -14.78
N TYR A 472 4.94 9.60 -14.27
CA TYR A 472 3.81 8.94 -13.62
C TYR A 472 2.69 8.62 -14.60
N ASN A 473 2.24 7.39 -14.59
CA ASN A 473 1.00 6.95 -15.21
C ASN A 473 0.24 6.03 -14.26
N LYS A 474 -1.07 6.18 -14.21
CA LYS A 474 -1.91 5.33 -13.40
C LYS A 474 -1.94 3.90 -13.97
N PRO A 475 -1.65 2.85 -13.17
CA PRO A 475 -1.81 1.48 -13.60
C PRO A 475 -3.27 1.15 -13.98
N SER A 476 -3.44 0.29 -14.98
CA SER A 476 -4.76 -0.09 -15.50
C SER A 476 -4.83 -1.60 -15.76
N PHE A 477 -5.98 -2.20 -15.48
CA PHE A 477 -6.29 -3.58 -15.88
C PHE A 477 -6.68 -3.67 -17.36
N ILE A 478 -7.15 -2.56 -17.95
CA ILE A 478 -7.83 -2.51 -19.24
C ILE A 478 -6.92 -1.89 -20.29
N ASN A 479 -6.75 -2.63 -21.41
CA ASN A 479 -6.11 -2.14 -22.60
C ASN A 479 -7.13 -1.45 -23.53
N ARG A 480 -8.22 -2.17 -23.89
CA ARG A 480 -9.28 -1.66 -24.77
C ARG A 480 -10.66 -2.16 -24.36
N ILE A 481 -11.69 -1.36 -24.68
CA ILE A 481 -13.08 -1.76 -24.55
C ILE A 481 -13.76 -1.57 -25.90
N TYR A 482 -14.41 -2.61 -26.37
CA TYR A 482 -15.29 -2.57 -27.54
C TYR A 482 -16.73 -2.69 -27.08
N ASP A 483 -17.62 -1.94 -27.71
CA ASP A 483 -19.06 -2.11 -27.53
C ASP A 483 -19.57 -3.36 -28.29
N LYS A 484 -20.84 -3.66 -28.13
CA LYS A 484 -21.50 -4.81 -28.81
C LYS A 484 -21.48 -4.74 -30.34
N SER A 485 -21.21 -3.57 -30.94
CA SER A 485 -21.05 -3.40 -32.40
C SER A 485 -19.63 -3.62 -32.88
N GLY A 486 -18.67 -3.83 -31.95
CA GLY A 486 -17.25 -3.97 -32.25
C GLY A 486 -16.52 -2.63 -32.38
N LYS A 487 -17.17 -1.50 -32.02
CA LYS A 487 -16.54 -0.18 -32.01
C LYS A 487 -15.70 -0.01 -30.73
N ILE A 488 -14.49 0.51 -30.87
CA ILE A 488 -13.63 0.90 -29.71
C ILE A 488 -14.31 2.10 -29.02
N VAL A 489 -14.64 1.93 -27.74
CA VAL A 489 -15.19 2.96 -26.86
C VAL A 489 -14.17 3.45 -25.81
N TYR A 490 -13.09 2.70 -25.62
CA TYR A 490 -11.96 3.09 -24.79
C TYR A 490 -10.68 2.40 -25.27
N GLU A 491 -9.56 3.13 -25.24
CA GLU A 491 -8.21 2.61 -25.41
C GLU A 491 -7.27 3.31 -24.43
N LYS A 492 -6.45 2.52 -23.74
CA LYS A 492 -5.44 3.03 -22.79
C LYS A 492 -4.39 3.84 -23.54
N SER A 493 -4.16 5.06 -23.09
CA SER A 493 -3.05 5.90 -23.52
C SER A 493 -2.11 6.21 -22.35
N LEU A 494 -0.84 6.43 -22.64
CA LEU A 494 0.14 6.90 -21.67
C LEU A 494 0.28 8.42 -21.79
N GLU A 495 0.34 9.07 -20.63
CA GLU A 495 0.58 10.51 -20.52
C GLU A 495 2.07 10.77 -20.27
N GLN A 496 2.55 11.93 -20.70
CA GLN A 496 3.91 12.41 -20.40
C GLN A 496 3.91 13.27 -19.13
N ASN A 497 3.36 12.73 -18.04
CA ASN A 497 3.26 13.41 -16.76
C ASN A 497 4.57 13.24 -15.97
N ALA A 498 5.57 14.09 -16.26
CA ALA A 498 6.85 14.11 -15.55
C ALA A 498 6.68 14.75 -14.17
N VAL A 499 6.82 13.98 -13.11
CA VAL A 499 6.71 14.41 -11.70
C VAL A 499 8.07 14.46 -11.01
N LEU A 500 9.07 13.77 -11.55
CA LEU A 500 10.48 13.80 -11.16
C LEU A 500 11.34 13.98 -12.41
N SER A 501 12.54 14.53 -12.25
CA SER A 501 13.55 14.41 -13.27
C SER A 501 14.06 12.96 -13.37
N PRO A 502 14.63 12.54 -14.52
CA PRO A 502 15.28 11.23 -14.61
C PRO A 502 16.37 11.04 -13.54
N ALA A 503 17.10 12.10 -13.18
CA ALA A 503 18.12 12.06 -12.13
C ALA A 503 17.52 11.80 -10.74
N ASP A 504 16.44 12.50 -10.37
CA ASP A 504 15.77 12.29 -9.08
C ASP A 504 15.24 10.85 -8.96
N ALA A 505 14.61 10.33 -10.03
CA ALA A 505 14.09 8.97 -10.09
C ALA A 505 15.23 7.93 -9.97
N TYR A 506 16.36 8.16 -10.66
CA TYR A 506 17.50 7.27 -10.60
C TYR A 506 18.18 7.28 -9.22
N ILE A 507 18.35 8.46 -8.60
CA ILE A 507 18.92 8.56 -7.24
C ILE A 507 18.10 7.75 -6.24
N MET A 508 16.76 7.83 -6.29
CA MET A 508 15.90 6.96 -5.47
C MET A 508 16.09 5.49 -5.81
N THR A 509 16.18 5.15 -7.09
CA THR A 509 16.42 3.77 -7.54
C THR A 509 17.73 3.21 -7.02
N ASP A 510 18.83 3.98 -7.08
CA ASP A 510 20.16 3.59 -6.57
C ASP A 510 20.12 3.28 -5.06
N VAL A 511 19.44 4.11 -4.26
CA VAL A 511 19.25 3.88 -2.82
C VAL A 511 18.39 2.64 -2.56
N LEU A 512 17.34 2.42 -3.36
CA LEU A 512 16.44 1.27 -3.19
C LEU A 512 17.08 -0.05 -3.68
N VAL A 513 18.02 -0.01 -4.62
CA VAL A 513 18.87 -1.14 -4.98
C VAL A 513 19.74 -1.55 -3.78
N ASP A 514 20.35 -0.59 -3.09
CA ASP A 514 21.10 -0.88 -1.87
C ASP A 514 20.18 -1.41 -0.74
N THR A 515 18.94 -0.92 -0.66
CA THR A 515 17.96 -1.46 0.30
C THR A 515 17.66 -2.94 0.03
N ALA A 516 17.60 -3.35 -1.24
CA ALA A 516 17.41 -4.75 -1.65
C ALA A 516 18.66 -5.61 -1.40
N LYS A 517 19.88 -5.03 -1.47
CA LYS A 517 21.13 -5.75 -1.25
C LYS A 517 21.55 -5.84 0.21
N TYR A 518 21.45 -4.75 0.94
CA TYR A 518 22.05 -4.59 2.26
C TYR A 518 21.08 -4.17 3.35
N GLY A 519 19.90 -3.63 2.96
CA GLY A 519 18.91 -3.07 3.87
C GLY A 519 17.83 -4.06 4.32
N THR A 520 16.66 -3.53 4.63
CA THR A 520 15.52 -4.32 5.15
C THR A 520 14.97 -5.33 4.15
N ALA A 521 15.24 -5.17 2.86
CA ALA A 521 14.85 -6.11 1.80
C ALA A 521 15.98 -7.07 1.37
N LYS A 522 17.02 -7.26 2.19
CA LYS A 522 18.21 -8.08 1.86
C LYS A 522 17.93 -9.54 1.50
N GLY A 523 16.71 -10.04 1.76
CA GLY A 523 16.25 -11.34 1.26
C GLY A 523 16.18 -11.41 -0.27
N LEU A 524 16.22 -10.27 -0.99
CA LEU A 524 16.31 -10.17 -2.44
C LEU A 524 17.76 -10.12 -2.96
N ASN A 525 18.75 -10.15 -2.08
CA ASN A 525 20.15 -10.21 -2.47
C ASN A 525 20.45 -11.48 -3.31
N ASN A 526 21.49 -11.42 -4.14
CA ASN A 526 21.94 -12.52 -5.00
C ASN A 526 20.89 -12.97 -6.04
N LEU A 527 20.05 -12.08 -6.52
CA LEU A 527 19.36 -12.22 -7.78
C LEU A 527 20.34 -11.86 -8.92
N ASP A 528 20.22 -12.51 -10.08
CA ASP A 528 21.08 -12.31 -11.25
C ASP A 528 20.73 -11.06 -12.07
N PHE A 529 19.86 -10.22 -11.54
CA PHE A 529 19.42 -8.93 -12.10
C PHE A 529 19.28 -7.85 -11.02
N GLN A 530 19.28 -6.59 -11.45
CA GLN A 530 19.08 -5.49 -10.53
C GLN A 530 17.61 -5.38 -10.09
N VAL A 531 17.42 -5.25 -8.79
CA VAL A 531 16.10 -4.98 -8.17
C VAL A 531 16.22 -3.87 -7.14
N ALA A 532 15.32 -2.92 -7.21
CA ALA A 532 15.11 -1.89 -6.21
C ALA A 532 13.92 -2.28 -5.34
N ALA A 533 14.00 -2.14 -4.01
CA ALA A 533 12.91 -2.58 -3.14
C ALA A 533 12.80 -1.77 -1.84
N LYS A 534 11.60 -1.77 -1.27
CA LYS A 534 11.31 -1.24 0.06
C LYS A 534 10.32 -2.13 0.80
N THR A 535 10.63 -2.42 2.04
CA THR A 535 9.75 -3.14 2.95
C THR A 535 8.90 -2.20 3.80
N GLY A 536 7.74 -2.68 4.22
CA GLY A 536 6.87 -2.03 5.19
C GLY A 536 6.35 -3.03 6.20
N THR A 537 6.18 -2.59 7.43
CA THR A 537 5.52 -3.35 8.49
C THR A 537 4.68 -2.38 9.29
N VAL A 538 3.44 -2.74 9.56
CA VAL A 538 2.51 -1.97 10.41
C VAL A 538 2.20 -2.81 11.63
N GLY A 539 2.44 -2.24 12.81
CA GLY A 539 2.11 -2.89 14.08
C GLY A 539 0.61 -2.96 14.31
N GLY A 540 0.16 -4.04 14.93
CA GLY A 540 -1.18 -4.23 15.46
C GLY A 540 -1.18 -4.21 17.00
N ALA A 541 -2.27 -4.65 17.61
CA ALA A 541 -2.40 -4.70 19.07
C ALA A 541 -1.58 -5.85 19.69
N ASP A 542 -1.53 -6.99 19.01
CA ASP A 542 -0.96 -8.25 19.50
C ASP A 542 0.07 -8.87 18.54
N GLY A 543 0.50 -8.13 17.52
CA GLY A 543 1.40 -8.60 16.47
C GLY A 543 1.52 -7.56 15.36
N ASN A 544 1.73 -7.99 14.12
CA ASN A 544 1.73 -7.12 12.95
C ASN A 544 0.37 -7.18 12.23
N SER A 545 -0.15 -6.03 11.79
CA SER A 545 -1.39 -5.97 11.02
C SER A 545 -1.15 -6.07 9.52
N ASP A 546 -0.02 -5.55 9.04
CA ASP A 546 0.34 -5.51 7.63
C ASP A 546 1.86 -5.67 7.44
N ALA A 547 2.24 -6.42 6.44
CA ALA A 547 3.61 -6.59 5.99
C ALA A 547 3.70 -6.45 4.47
N TYR A 548 4.64 -5.66 3.96
CA TYR A 548 4.78 -5.30 2.56
C TYR A 548 6.18 -5.53 2.03
N ASN A 549 6.27 -5.89 0.77
CA ASN A 549 7.44 -5.67 -0.06
C ASN A 549 6.99 -5.04 -1.37
N VAL A 550 7.48 -3.86 -1.70
CA VAL A 550 7.34 -3.24 -3.00
C VAL A 550 8.70 -3.28 -3.68
N ALA A 551 8.76 -3.89 -4.85
CA ALA A 551 9.98 -4.05 -5.61
C ALA A 551 9.75 -3.62 -7.06
N TYR A 552 10.83 -3.24 -7.75
CA TYR A 552 10.78 -3.02 -9.19
C TYR A 552 12.12 -3.32 -9.86
N THR A 553 12.03 -3.66 -11.13
CA THR A 553 13.13 -3.80 -12.08
C THR A 553 12.98 -2.75 -13.18
N SER A 554 13.81 -2.78 -14.20
CA SER A 554 13.60 -1.94 -15.39
C SER A 554 12.34 -2.33 -16.18
N SER A 555 11.79 -3.54 -15.97
CA SER A 555 10.66 -4.09 -16.74
C SER A 555 9.33 -4.01 -16.02
N HIS A 556 9.30 -4.34 -14.73
CA HIS A 556 8.05 -4.46 -13.98
C HIS A 556 8.16 -3.85 -12.58
N THR A 557 7.00 -3.45 -12.04
CA THR A 557 6.82 -3.05 -10.64
C THR A 557 5.90 -4.02 -9.92
N TYR A 558 6.28 -4.42 -8.72
CA TYR A 558 5.65 -5.46 -7.92
C TYR A 558 5.21 -4.93 -6.57
N LEU A 559 4.10 -5.41 -6.08
CA LEU A 559 3.71 -5.30 -4.68
C LEU A 559 3.29 -6.67 -4.16
N LEU A 560 3.79 -7.04 -3.01
CA LEU A 560 3.32 -8.20 -2.25
C LEU A 560 2.99 -7.77 -0.83
N TRP A 561 1.83 -8.18 -0.36
CA TRP A 561 1.31 -7.88 0.95
C TRP A 561 0.82 -9.14 1.65
N HIS A 562 1.16 -9.26 2.91
CA HIS A 562 0.52 -10.17 3.86
C HIS A 562 -0.14 -9.35 4.96
N GLY A 563 -1.30 -9.80 5.44
CA GLY A 563 -1.96 -9.06 6.50
C GLY A 563 -3.24 -9.70 7.03
N ASN A 564 -3.74 -9.12 8.09
CA ASN A 564 -5.06 -9.45 8.61
C ASN A 564 -6.11 -8.52 8.01
N ALA A 565 -6.69 -8.93 6.92
CA ALA A 565 -7.68 -8.13 6.20
C ALA A 565 -9.04 -8.05 6.90
N SER A 566 -9.34 -8.92 7.85
CA SER A 566 -10.62 -8.91 8.57
C SER A 566 -10.70 -7.80 9.63
N GLY A 567 -9.55 -7.27 10.07
CA GLY A 567 -9.49 -6.26 11.15
C GLY A 567 -10.09 -6.75 12.48
N ALA A 568 -10.29 -8.05 12.63
CA ALA A 568 -10.82 -8.63 13.85
C ALA A 568 -9.80 -8.47 15.00
N LYS A 569 -10.24 -8.01 16.14
CA LYS A 569 -9.42 -7.99 17.36
C LYS A 569 -8.84 -9.39 17.61
N ASN A 570 -7.58 -9.46 18.04
CA ASN A 570 -6.84 -10.69 18.36
C ASN A 570 -6.51 -11.57 17.14
N ASN A 571 -6.49 -11.04 15.92
CA ASN A 571 -6.14 -11.80 14.73
C ASN A 571 -4.95 -11.19 13.96
N ASP A 572 -4.11 -10.41 14.66
CA ASP A 572 -2.88 -9.89 14.08
C ASP A 572 -1.94 -11.04 13.69
N MET A 573 -1.11 -10.80 12.67
CA MET A 573 -0.06 -11.74 12.27
C MET A 573 0.97 -11.91 13.40
N SER A 574 1.78 -12.97 13.33
CA SER A 574 2.98 -13.09 14.17
C SER A 574 3.89 -11.86 14.03
N LEU A 575 4.61 -11.51 15.07
CA LEU A 575 5.68 -10.49 15.01
C LEU A 575 6.79 -10.87 14.01
N ASP A 576 6.98 -12.17 13.73
CA ASP A 576 7.93 -12.67 12.74
C ASP A 576 7.48 -12.43 11.29
N GLU A 577 6.18 -12.18 11.06
CA GLU A 577 5.63 -11.82 9.75
C GLU A 577 5.87 -10.34 9.46
N THR A 578 7.03 -10.02 8.96
CA THR A 578 7.44 -8.66 8.60
C THR A 578 7.64 -8.51 7.10
N GLY A 579 7.72 -7.28 6.62
CA GLY A 579 8.03 -7.01 5.22
C GLY A 579 9.39 -7.57 4.78
N GLY A 580 10.35 -7.69 5.69
CA GLY A 580 11.68 -8.23 5.43
C GLY A 580 11.80 -9.76 5.56
N SER A 581 10.77 -10.45 6.05
CA SER A 581 10.79 -11.89 6.28
C SER A 581 10.01 -12.68 5.22
N TYR A 582 8.87 -13.24 5.56
CA TYR A 582 8.08 -14.13 4.68
C TYR A 582 7.58 -13.43 3.41
N VAL A 583 7.18 -12.16 3.52
CA VAL A 583 6.76 -11.36 2.36
C VAL A 583 7.89 -11.20 1.35
N THR A 584 9.13 -10.94 1.82
CA THR A 584 10.31 -10.85 0.96
C THR A 584 10.67 -12.20 0.32
N ARG A 585 10.47 -13.32 1.04
CA ARG A 585 10.67 -14.67 0.46
C ARG A 585 9.68 -14.93 -0.67
N SER A 586 8.41 -14.62 -0.49
CA SER A 586 7.39 -14.71 -1.52
C SER A 586 7.71 -13.82 -2.73
N MET A 587 8.11 -12.57 -2.49
CA MET A 587 8.51 -11.63 -3.53
C MET A 587 9.69 -12.16 -4.34
N ARG A 588 10.68 -12.78 -3.69
CA ARG A 588 11.84 -13.37 -4.36
C ARG A 588 11.45 -14.42 -5.39
N GLU A 589 10.51 -15.31 -5.06
CA GLU A 589 10.06 -16.35 -5.99
C GLU A 589 9.28 -15.77 -7.17
N VAL A 590 8.44 -14.75 -6.92
CA VAL A 590 7.74 -14.02 -8.00
C VAL A 590 8.76 -13.36 -8.95
N LEU A 591 9.75 -12.65 -8.41
CA LEU A 591 10.79 -11.97 -9.18
C LEU A 591 11.60 -12.96 -10.04
N LYS A 592 12.04 -14.08 -9.46
CA LYS A 592 12.76 -15.13 -10.18
C LYS A 592 11.97 -15.66 -11.38
N TYR A 593 10.66 -15.88 -11.21
CA TYR A 593 9.83 -16.39 -12.28
C TYR A 593 9.61 -15.37 -13.39
N VAL A 594 9.27 -14.14 -13.02
CA VAL A 594 8.87 -13.09 -13.97
C VAL A 594 10.06 -12.52 -14.73
N GLU A 595 11.20 -12.32 -14.06
CA GLU A 595 12.38 -11.63 -14.60
C GLU A 595 13.46 -12.58 -15.14
N SER A 596 13.26 -13.89 -15.06
CA SER A 596 14.24 -14.87 -15.56
C SER A 596 14.59 -14.59 -17.02
N GLY A 597 15.85 -14.29 -17.28
CA GLY A 597 16.40 -14.03 -18.61
C GLY A 597 15.94 -12.71 -19.27
N LYS A 598 15.29 -11.79 -18.54
CA LYS A 598 14.66 -10.59 -19.13
C LYS A 598 15.25 -9.26 -18.69
N SER A 599 15.86 -9.17 -17.52
CA SER A 599 16.13 -7.88 -16.92
C SER A 599 17.41 -7.22 -17.41
N ALA A 600 17.28 -5.97 -17.91
CA ALA A 600 18.39 -5.05 -18.06
C ALA A 600 18.67 -4.32 -16.72
N ALA A 601 19.88 -3.78 -16.54
CA ALA A 601 20.18 -2.86 -15.46
C ALA A 601 19.39 -1.55 -15.61
N PHE A 602 19.24 -0.79 -14.52
CA PHE A 602 18.67 0.55 -14.59
C PHE A 602 19.62 1.49 -15.35
N THR A 603 19.05 2.28 -16.26
CA THR A 603 19.81 3.25 -17.05
C THR A 603 20.20 4.44 -16.19
N ILE A 604 21.49 4.80 -16.18
CA ILE A 604 22.01 5.98 -15.47
C ILE A 604 21.80 7.20 -16.34
N PRO A 605 21.04 8.23 -15.89
CA PRO A 605 20.89 9.48 -16.61
C PRO A 605 22.21 10.26 -16.72
N SER A 606 22.38 11.03 -17.79
CA SER A 606 23.62 11.80 -18.04
C SER A 606 23.89 12.94 -17.05
N ASP A 607 22.87 13.36 -16.31
CA ASP A 607 22.93 14.39 -15.27
C ASP A 607 23.09 13.83 -13.85
N VAL A 608 23.36 12.53 -13.71
CA VAL A 608 23.73 11.88 -12.46
C VAL A 608 25.24 11.66 -12.41
N TYR A 609 25.84 12.09 -11.34
CA TYR A 609 27.26 11.98 -11.09
C TYR A 609 27.53 11.07 -9.90
N ARG A 610 28.43 10.12 -10.08
CA ARG A 610 28.93 9.29 -8.98
C ARG A 610 30.31 9.77 -8.59
N VAL A 611 30.43 10.31 -7.38
CA VAL A 611 31.68 10.89 -6.85
C VAL A 611 32.06 10.27 -5.53
N ASN A 612 33.35 10.32 -5.19
CA ASN A 612 33.83 9.92 -3.88
C ASN A 612 33.75 11.08 -2.91
N ILE A 613 33.07 10.87 -1.79
CA ILE A 613 32.99 11.81 -0.68
C ILE A 613 33.80 11.29 0.52
N ASP A 614 34.15 12.20 1.40
CA ASP A 614 34.84 11.92 2.65
C ASP A 614 33.84 11.49 3.74
N ALA A 615 33.77 10.20 4.03
CA ALA A 615 32.88 9.64 5.05
C ALA A 615 33.24 10.08 6.48
N TYR A 616 34.53 10.41 6.76
CA TYR A 616 34.92 10.96 8.04
C TYR A 616 34.31 12.37 8.24
N ALA A 617 34.47 13.26 7.23
CA ALA A 617 33.88 14.59 7.26
C ALA A 617 32.34 14.51 7.36
N GLN A 618 31.73 13.59 6.63
CA GLN A 618 30.27 13.37 6.67
C GLN A 618 29.81 13.04 8.09
N LYS A 619 30.45 12.09 8.75
CA LYS A 619 30.03 11.59 10.06
C LYS A 619 30.43 12.53 11.21
N ASN A 620 31.67 13.05 11.20
CA ASN A 620 32.23 13.76 12.36
C ASN A 620 32.14 15.30 12.24
N LYS A 621 32.01 15.83 11.02
CA LYS A 621 31.87 17.28 10.78
C LYS A 621 30.48 17.63 10.24
N GLN A 622 29.59 16.65 10.03
CA GLN A 622 28.25 16.81 9.45
C GLN A 622 28.25 17.59 8.13
N LYS A 623 29.26 17.36 7.29
CA LYS A 623 29.44 18.02 5.99
C LYS A 623 29.65 17.00 4.89
N VAL A 624 29.00 17.23 3.76
CA VAL A 624 29.24 16.47 2.53
C VAL A 624 30.35 17.16 1.76
N LEU A 625 31.53 16.56 1.76
CA LEU A 625 32.74 17.09 1.10
C LEU A 625 33.30 16.04 0.14
N LEU A 626 33.84 16.49 -0.99
CA LEU A 626 34.54 15.62 -1.93
C LEU A 626 35.83 15.08 -1.28
N ALA A 627 36.10 13.80 -1.49
CA ALA A 627 37.33 13.18 -1.03
C ALA A 627 38.52 13.72 -1.82
N THR A 628 39.68 13.85 -1.17
CA THR A 628 40.96 14.23 -1.77
C THR A 628 41.87 13.01 -1.96
N LYS A 629 43.01 13.21 -2.61
CA LYS A 629 44.06 12.17 -2.72
C LYS A 629 44.57 11.70 -1.35
N ASN A 630 44.44 12.54 -0.31
CA ASN A 630 44.88 12.25 1.04
C ASN A 630 43.86 11.46 1.87
N THR A 631 42.59 11.43 1.45
CA THR A 631 41.51 10.70 2.15
C THR A 631 41.88 9.19 2.25
N PRO A 632 41.89 8.59 3.46
CA PRO A 632 42.10 7.17 3.61
C PRO A 632 41.05 6.32 2.88
N LYS A 633 41.47 5.16 2.36
CA LYS A 633 40.57 4.26 1.61
C LYS A 633 39.36 3.85 2.42
N THR A 634 39.49 3.70 3.74
CA THR A 634 38.40 3.35 4.67
C THR A 634 37.34 4.43 4.81
N TYR A 635 37.65 5.67 4.44
CA TYR A 635 36.73 6.81 4.46
C TYR A 635 36.30 7.27 3.08
N LEU A 636 36.69 6.56 2.01
CA LEU A 636 36.14 6.81 0.69
C LEU A 636 34.73 6.20 0.61
N LYS A 637 33.74 7.05 0.40
CA LYS A 637 32.37 6.63 0.13
C LYS A 637 31.94 7.10 -1.25
N SER A 638 31.61 6.17 -2.13
CA SER A 638 31.07 6.47 -3.44
C SER A 638 29.58 6.79 -3.33
N GLU A 639 29.16 7.97 -3.80
CA GLU A 639 27.78 8.42 -3.68
C GLU A 639 27.29 9.11 -4.97
N VAL A 640 25.96 9.08 -5.18
CA VAL A 640 25.31 9.65 -6.37
C VAL A 640 24.67 11.00 -6.07
N PHE A 641 24.83 11.92 -7.02
CA PHE A 641 24.26 13.26 -6.96
C PHE A 641 23.73 13.67 -8.32
N LYS A 642 22.72 14.55 -8.35
CA LYS A 642 22.35 15.26 -9.57
C LYS A 642 23.20 16.51 -9.72
N ARG A 643 23.29 17.04 -10.94
CA ARG A 643 24.19 18.18 -11.29
C ARG A 643 24.04 19.38 -10.37
N ASP A 644 22.80 19.78 -10.07
CA ASP A 644 22.47 20.97 -9.28
C ASP A 644 22.61 20.77 -7.76
N ASN A 645 22.98 19.56 -7.31
CA ASN A 645 23.22 19.23 -5.90
C ASN A 645 24.57 18.51 -5.70
N LEU A 646 25.51 18.68 -6.63
CA LEU A 646 26.85 18.12 -6.53
C LEU A 646 27.66 18.88 -5.46
N PRO A 647 28.37 18.21 -4.53
CA PRO A 647 29.28 18.89 -3.61
C PRO A 647 30.39 19.64 -4.38
N GLU A 648 30.65 20.88 -4.00
CA GLU A 648 31.68 21.70 -4.64
C GLU A 648 33.01 21.74 -3.86
N ASN A 649 32.92 21.52 -2.54
CA ASN A 649 34.07 21.66 -1.64
C ASN A 649 34.77 20.34 -1.39
N TYR A 650 36.08 20.38 -1.40
CA TYR A 650 36.91 19.24 -1.04
C TYR A 650 37.15 19.18 0.47
N SER A 651 37.37 17.96 0.98
CA SER A 651 37.72 17.73 2.39
C SER A 651 39.14 18.20 2.67
N THR A 652 39.30 18.88 3.78
CA THR A 652 40.63 19.22 4.35
C THR A 652 40.93 18.40 5.57
N CYS A 653 40.10 17.40 5.92
CA CYS A 653 40.27 16.61 7.15
C CYS A 653 41.60 15.83 7.20
N PHE A 654 42.18 15.57 6.03
CA PHE A 654 43.43 14.81 5.90
C PHE A 654 44.56 15.61 5.25
N ASP A 655 44.45 16.95 5.21
CA ASP A 655 45.46 17.84 4.69
C ASP A 655 46.21 18.47 5.86
N GLY A 656 47.36 17.89 6.20
CA GLY A 656 48.22 18.40 7.26
C GLY A 656 47.60 18.25 8.66
N PHE A 657 47.62 17.06 9.21
CA PHE A 657 47.11 16.82 10.57
C PHE A 657 48.20 16.99 11.63
N SER A 658 47.85 17.57 12.79
CA SER A 658 48.63 17.54 14.04
C SER A 658 47.80 16.81 15.11
N VAL A 659 48.46 16.03 15.93
CA VAL A 659 47.84 15.44 17.11
C VAL A 659 48.16 16.40 18.28
N GLU A 660 47.16 17.06 18.85
CA GLU A 660 47.35 18.19 19.76
C GLU A 660 47.58 17.77 21.21
N GLU A 661 47.24 16.55 21.63
CA GLU A 661 47.38 16.10 23.02
C GLU A 661 48.12 14.76 23.09
N ILE A 662 49.41 14.80 23.28
CA ILE A 662 50.21 13.64 23.62
C ILE A 662 50.83 13.87 25.01
N GLU A 663 50.41 13.06 25.97
CA GLU A 663 51.05 12.96 27.29
C GLU A 663 51.92 11.70 27.33
N CYS A 664 53.14 11.84 27.76
CA CYS A 664 54.05 10.71 27.95
C CYS A 664 54.56 10.69 29.39
N SER A 665 54.51 9.54 30.02
CA SER A 665 55.13 9.30 31.33
C SER A 665 55.91 8.01 31.32
N VAL A 666 56.96 7.98 32.09
CA VAL A 666 57.82 6.79 32.24
C VAL A 666 57.94 6.47 33.73
N SER A 667 57.62 5.24 34.11
CA SER A 667 57.76 4.71 35.47
C SER A 667 58.19 3.24 35.40
N ASP A 668 59.18 2.87 36.13
CA ASP A 668 59.67 1.49 36.24
C ASP A 668 59.95 0.79 34.89
N GLY A 669 60.49 1.53 33.93
CA GLY A 669 60.73 1.03 32.58
C GLY A 669 59.53 0.93 31.70
N ILE A 670 58.33 1.25 32.22
CA ILE A 670 57.09 1.29 31.45
C ILE A 670 56.87 2.70 30.89
N VAL A 671 56.76 2.79 29.58
CA VAL A 671 56.41 4.03 28.86
C VAL A 671 54.91 4.03 28.61
N ASN A 672 54.23 5.03 29.17
CA ASN A 672 52.83 5.25 28.95
C ASN A 672 52.63 6.48 28.06
N VAL A 673 51.95 6.33 26.95
CA VAL A 673 51.61 7.41 26.03
C VAL A 673 50.11 7.51 25.93
N LYS A 674 49.53 8.66 26.28
CA LYS A 674 48.14 8.98 26.06
C LYS A 674 48.05 9.88 24.84
N ILE A 675 47.23 9.49 23.89
CA ILE A 675 47.08 10.17 22.58
C ILE A 675 45.62 10.31 22.21
N ALA A 676 45.34 11.24 21.32
CA ALA A 676 43.99 11.34 20.73
C ALA A 676 43.69 10.07 19.94
N ALA A 677 42.56 9.41 20.27
CA ALA A 677 42.12 8.20 19.62
C ALA A 677 41.38 8.52 18.31
N GLU A 678 42.10 8.83 17.26
CA GLU A 678 41.51 8.96 15.93
C GLU A 678 41.55 7.61 15.21
N PRO A 679 40.41 7.06 14.76
CA PRO A 679 40.33 5.67 14.26
C PRO A 679 41.18 5.38 13.02
N TYR A 680 41.72 6.39 12.36
CA TYR A 680 42.55 6.25 11.15
C TYR A 680 44.04 6.42 11.40
N LEU A 681 44.48 6.81 12.63
CA LEU A 681 45.85 7.08 12.93
C LEU A 681 46.60 5.83 13.45
N TYR A 682 47.77 5.65 12.93
CA TYR A 682 48.80 4.74 13.41
C TYR A 682 49.90 5.55 14.09
N TYR A 683 50.67 4.93 14.95
CA TYR A 683 51.73 5.59 15.67
C TYR A 683 53.01 4.75 15.65
N ASP A 684 54.12 5.36 15.19
CA ASP A 684 55.46 4.83 15.38
C ASP A 684 56.11 5.55 16.57
N VAL A 685 56.55 4.82 17.57
CA VAL A 685 57.26 5.37 18.73
C VAL A 685 58.75 5.03 18.60
N PHE A 686 59.55 6.08 18.48
CA PHE A 686 61.00 5.95 18.43
C PHE A 686 61.59 6.43 19.76
N ARG A 687 62.60 5.72 20.26
CA ARG A 687 63.48 6.18 21.33
C ARG A 687 64.73 6.84 20.75
N PHE A 688 65.08 7.99 21.28
CA PHE A 688 66.32 8.67 20.99
C PHE A 688 67.19 8.69 22.24
N ASP A 689 68.43 8.21 22.15
CA ASP A 689 69.40 8.06 23.28
C ASP A 689 70.52 9.08 23.21
N GLY A 690 70.37 10.15 22.43
CA GLY A 690 71.42 11.16 22.23
C GLY A 690 72.30 10.93 20.98
N GLU A 691 72.29 9.69 20.44
CA GLU A 691 73.04 9.33 19.24
C GLU A 691 72.20 8.84 18.09
N ARG A 692 71.20 8.01 18.39
CA ARG A 692 70.35 7.39 17.34
C ARG A 692 68.87 7.30 17.72
N GLU A 693 68.04 7.28 16.71
CA GLU A 693 66.64 6.89 16.82
C GLU A 693 66.48 5.38 16.64
N THR A 694 65.71 4.74 17.54
CA THR A 694 65.37 3.31 17.47
C THR A 694 63.88 3.16 17.56
N LEU A 695 63.24 2.50 16.57
CA LEU A 695 61.83 2.16 16.64
C LEU A 695 61.60 1.17 17.78
N VAL A 696 60.86 1.54 18.81
CA VAL A 696 60.59 0.73 20.00
C VAL A 696 59.18 0.16 20.01
N LYS A 697 58.22 0.82 19.39
CA LYS A 697 56.86 0.33 19.28
C LYS A 697 56.14 0.87 18.08
N GLN A 698 55.25 0.05 17.51
CA GLN A 698 54.26 0.44 16.51
C GLN A 698 52.87 0.10 17.02
N TYR A 699 51.91 0.97 16.81
CA TYR A 699 50.52 0.78 17.19
C TYR A 699 49.62 0.94 16.00
N GLU A 700 48.63 0.02 15.92
CA GLU A 700 47.52 0.11 14.97
C GLU A 700 46.46 1.05 15.51
N ASN A 701 45.58 1.53 14.61
CA ASN A 701 44.57 2.54 14.85
C ASN A 701 43.61 2.22 16.01
N GLY A 702 43.10 3.24 16.68
CA GLY A 702 41.95 3.18 17.59
C GLY A 702 42.28 3.06 19.08
N ASN A 703 43.55 3.05 19.50
CA ASN A 703 43.93 3.04 20.92
C ASN A 703 44.20 4.46 21.42
N ASP A 704 43.52 4.88 22.49
CA ASP A 704 43.72 6.16 23.17
C ASP A 704 44.84 6.13 24.23
N LYS A 705 45.31 4.94 24.57
CA LYS A 705 46.38 4.70 25.53
C LYS A 705 47.32 3.63 25.01
N LEU A 706 48.57 3.99 24.94
CA LEU A 706 49.66 3.08 24.59
C LEU A 706 50.53 2.87 25.81
N SER A 707 50.70 1.62 26.19
CA SER A 707 51.70 1.24 27.26
C SER A 707 52.62 0.19 26.69
N PHE A 708 53.89 0.34 26.89
CA PHE A 708 54.88 -0.64 26.48
C PHE A 708 56.11 -0.63 27.43
N TYR A 709 56.77 -1.73 27.49
CA TYR A 709 58.05 -1.87 28.21
C TYR A 709 59.16 -1.48 27.25
N ASP A 710 59.97 -0.49 27.66
CA ASP A 710 61.23 -0.15 26.95
C ASP A 710 62.44 -0.49 27.81
N VAL A 711 63.29 -1.31 27.25
CA VAL A 711 64.54 -1.82 27.97
C VAL A 711 65.73 -1.13 27.38
N VAL A 712 66.53 -0.47 28.25
CA VAL A 712 67.85 0.05 27.92
C VAL A 712 68.85 -0.58 28.81
N TYR A 713 69.99 -1.03 28.24
CA TYR A 713 71.15 -1.50 29.02
C TYR A 713 71.93 -0.29 29.53
N ASN A 714 72.15 -0.24 30.82
CA ASN A 714 72.78 0.86 31.60
C ASN A 714 71.87 2.09 31.72
N LYS A 715 72.11 2.91 32.77
CA LYS A 715 71.35 4.20 32.90
C LYS A 715 71.59 5.07 31.70
N LYS A 716 70.53 5.34 30.96
CA LYS A 716 70.55 6.26 29.81
C LYS A 716 69.47 7.32 29.92
N LEU A 717 69.80 8.55 29.54
CA LEU A 717 68.84 9.59 29.25
C LEU A 717 68.28 9.30 27.87
N VAL A 718 66.96 9.19 27.78
CA VAL A 718 66.27 8.95 26.56
C VAL A 718 65.09 9.92 26.41
N LYS A 719 64.69 10.21 25.19
CA LYS A 719 63.46 10.83 24.89
C LYS A 719 62.74 10.03 23.81
N TYR A 720 61.43 10.24 23.67
CA TYR A 720 60.64 9.55 22.70
C TYR A 720 60.12 10.52 21.63
N TYR A 721 60.15 10.08 20.37
CA TYR A 721 59.51 10.68 19.25
C TYR A 721 58.27 9.85 18.89
N ILE A 722 57.09 10.45 19.00
CA ILE A 722 55.86 9.82 18.63
C ILE A 722 55.46 10.38 17.29
N LYS A 723 55.45 9.53 16.25
CA LYS A 723 55.22 9.88 14.85
C LYS A 723 53.86 9.33 14.43
N PRO A 724 52.77 10.16 14.48
CA PRO A 724 51.45 9.76 13.94
C PRO A 724 51.49 9.67 12.43
N TYR A 725 50.77 8.70 11.86
CA TYR A 725 50.65 8.56 10.43
C TYR A 725 49.34 7.84 10.05
N PHE A 726 48.97 7.95 8.79
CA PHE A 726 47.92 7.14 8.19
C PHE A 726 48.31 6.77 6.74
N TYR A 727 47.53 5.83 6.15
CA TYR A 727 47.69 5.49 4.74
C TYR A 727 46.54 6.13 3.94
N ASN A 728 46.90 6.89 2.90
CA ASN A 728 45.90 7.47 1.98
C ASN A 728 45.26 6.39 1.09
N GLN A 729 44.36 6.80 0.19
CA GLN A 729 43.65 5.89 -0.74
C GLN A 729 44.60 5.08 -1.65
N TYR A 730 45.82 5.52 -1.88
CA TYR A 730 46.84 4.85 -2.71
C TYR A 730 47.80 4.01 -1.88
N GLY A 731 47.58 3.89 -0.59
CA GLY A 731 48.50 3.19 0.32
C GLY A 731 49.78 3.95 0.62
N ILE A 732 49.86 5.25 0.33
CA ILE A 732 51.02 6.08 0.64
C ILE A 732 50.92 6.51 2.11
N LYS A 733 52.02 6.32 2.86
CA LYS A 733 52.14 6.73 4.26
C LYS A 733 52.24 8.26 4.34
N ILE A 734 51.25 8.91 4.97
CA ILE A 734 51.23 10.34 5.27
C ILE A 734 51.58 10.50 6.75
N VAL A 735 52.69 11.16 7.03
CA VAL A 735 53.20 11.36 8.39
C VAL A 735 52.79 12.75 8.89
N GLY A 736 52.24 12.83 10.09
CA GLY A 736 51.89 14.09 10.77
C GLY A 736 53.06 14.68 11.54
N ASN A 737 52.77 15.74 12.32
CA ASN A 737 53.80 16.37 13.16
C ASN A 737 54.35 15.39 14.20
N VAL A 738 55.65 15.39 14.35
CA VAL A 738 56.32 14.54 15.32
C VAL A 738 56.24 15.20 16.71
N HIS A 739 55.79 14.45 17.70
CA HIS A 739 55.80 14.88 19.09
C HIS A 739 57.08 14.39 19.77
N GLU A 740 57.75 15.30 20.42
CA GLU A 740 58.97 15.08 21.17
C GLU A 740 58.65 15.17 22.66
N THR A 741 59.05 14.17 23.45
CA THR A 741 58.88 14.18 24.91
C THR A 741 60.07 14.85 25.58
N ASP A 742 59.88 15.18 26.85
CA ASP A 742 61.04 15.50 27.74
C ASP A 742 61.99 14.31 27.84
N TRP A 743 63.19 14.59 28.36
CA TRP A 743 64.16 13.57 28.62
C TRP A 743 63.82 12.77 29.90
N PHE A 744 63.85 11.44 29.81
CA PHE A 744 63.63 10.52 30.91
C PHE A 744 64.91 9.75 31.22
N LEU A 745 65.23 9.57 32.49
CA LEU A 745 66.28 8.66 32.91
C LEU A 745 65.70 7.26 33.04
N LEU A 746 66.01 6.37 32.12
CA LEU A 746 65.70 4.95 32.26
C LEU A 746 66.81 4.26 33.07
N ASN A 747 66.38 3.64 34.15
CA ASN A 747 67.23 2.88 35.02
C ASN A 747 66.67 1.45 35.11
N ASN A 748 67.20 0.56 34.31
CA ASN A 748 66.75 -0.83 34.32
C ASN A 748 67.93 -1.67 34.93
N ASP A 749 68.06 -1.67 36.24
CA ASP A 749 68.65 -2.78 36.94
C ASP A 749 67.63 -3.93 36.89
N ILE A 750 67.52 -4.61 35.76
CA ILE A 750 66.67 -5.80 35.65
C ILE A 750 67.41 -6.93 36.33
N ASN A 751 66.91 -7.36 37.47
CA ASN A 751 67.31 -8.62 38.09
C ASN A 751 66.73 -9.73 37.19
N ILE A 752 67.63 -10.52 36.55
CA ILE A 752 67.23 -11.57 35.57
C ILE A 752 66.33 -12.64 36.18
N ASP A 753 66.22 -12.68 37.51
CA ASP A 753 65.41 -13.64 38.25
C ASP A 753 63.95 -13.39 38.28
N ASP A 754 63.46 -12.22 37.80
CA ASP A 754 62.00 -11.87 37.74
C ASP A 754 61.26 -12.38 36.50
N PHE A 755 61.93 -12.97 35.53
CA PHE A 755 61.32 -13.49 34.31
C PHE A 755 60.84 -14.94 34.37
N SER A 756 60.85 -15.60 35.54
CA SER A 756 60.40 -16.98 35.69
C SER A 756 58.87 -17.12 35.90
N ASN A 757 58.11 -16.01 35.94
CA ASN A 757 56.67 -16.02 36.27
C ASN A 757 55.73 -15.21 35.31
N TYR A 758 56.11 -15.07 34.03
CA TYR A 758 55.15 -14.52 33.04
C TYR A 758 55.14 -15.36 31.79
#